data_25d8816e7cf0256bfe9fa52f5ffea0ba
#
_entry.id   25d8816e7cf0256bfe9fa52f5ffea0ba
#
_cell.length_a   1.000
_cell.length_b   1.000
_cell.length_c   1.000
_cell.angle_alpha   90.00
_cell.angle_beta   90.00
_cell.angle_gamma   90.00
#
_symmetry.space_group_name_H-M   'P 1'
#
loop_
_entity.id
_entity.type
_entity.pdbx_description
1 polymer ?
#
loop_
_entity_poly.entity_id
_entity_poly.type
_entity_poly.pdbx_seq_one_letter_code
_entity_poly.pdbx_strand_id
1 'polypeptide(L)'
;MTQDSVTFLSTKKFLLIGGIFYLLFLLLTPLGLFNDWIPPLTHSGYYSVKTVDGGDDTGYYSYLRSIFFDGDIDFINERYYAHINRFHSTGYVFSNWQIGQAVLYLPFFVAGHFLALLYSALGYPIKADGYSSPYFIATAVASATYLFAGLMIMCRVLNKIVNQRIAVIATVSLWMASPLLYYTFIRQRMAHTTEFFLAALFILAWLCYRESNNKSHHAVIGACLGLLCLVRLINANYGVLYIFDLVFLWIAGGGFFSPNKIKEIGLKFFCFIGMFLVFLLPQFAAWNQLSGTIFPPYFKDTFQSVAIETSTSSAMLGSKLYDLFFSAQWGLVAATPLWFAGFIGLLIPGPVSKSIRFASLASIVSLIVVNLSFVASDAYGNRYFIAAAVLFTIGLANLLHRCSSNKLMHSTTMVFIVICVISQYLMIIQYKVVLPYNHPNFSIEAISGSFQVLFNHPLLLLRSTNFFRLMGFEHAEWNYVDGIYLLVFPLAQFVCVIGVLYLFSSNIQNKSVLKKKLHPKNVIVTCVLLNLLLVGIIVAAAPDKSVQEIEKRAKYKQLLSTGDSYLAKGNFESAQVSFAQATGLMPDLWTPYFKKGIIFGRQNKLKKAEKEFRKALDIYPDNPSLMVNYGTTLLALGEVNKAEVFFRAAIRQFPNNPNSYNSLAQIFLKQKKPKKARDMLLLAVIVNPKFAQGHANLAMLYAMMNQSSKAK
;
A
#
# COMPACT_ATOMS: atom_id res chain seq x y z
N MET A 1 34.82 -32.45 -15.40
CA MET A 1 34.46 -31.03 -15.33
C MET A 1 34.89 -30.52 -13.97
N THR A 2 35.91 -29.71 -13.95
CA THR A 2 36.59 -29.14 -12.79
C THR A 2 35.63 -28.38 -11.90
N GLN A 3 35.58 -28.75 -10.63
CA GLN A 3 34.97 -27.91 -9.58
C GLN A 3 35.72 -26.58 -9.56
N ASP A 4 35.11 -25.54 -10.15
CA ASP A 4 35.61 -24.20 -10.00
C ASP A 4 35.65 -23.88 -8.51
N SER A 5 36.82 -23.57 -8.01
CA SER A 5 37.08 -23.14 -6.63
C SER A 5 36.39 -21.80 -6.39
N VAL A 6 35.10 -21.85 -6.03
CA VAL A 6 34.37 -20.68 -5.52
C VAL A 6 35.01 -20.29 -4.19
N THR A 7 35.82 -19.24 -4.19
CA THR A 7 36.42 -18.65 -2.98
C THR A 7 35.29 -18.15 -2.07
N PHE A 8 35.03 -18.90 -0.99
CA PHE A 8 34.07 -18.50 0.01
C PHE A 8 34.53 -17.24 0.74
N LEU A 9 33.74 -16.19 0.68
CA LEU A 9 33.98 -14.98 1.46
C LEU A 9 33.90 -15.29 2.97
N SER A 10 34.81 -14.72 3.77
CA SER A 10 34.65 -14.80 5.22
C SER A 10 33.35 -14.15 5.66
N THR A 11 32.79 -14.61 6.79
CA THR A 11 31.51 -14.10 7.32
C THR A 11 31.51 -12.57 7.45
N LYS A 12 32.61 -11.96 7.87
CA LYS A 12 32.78 -10.51 7.97
C LYS A 12 32.68 -9.81 6.60
N LYS A 13 33.42 -10.32 5.60
CA LYS A 13 33.36 -9.78 4.22
C LYS A 13 31.98 -9.96 3.60
N PHE A 14 31.32 -11.09 3.85
CA PHE A 14 29.97 -11.37 3.40
C PHE A 14 28.94 -10.37 3.99
N LEU A 15 28.99 -10.12 5.31
CA LEU A 15 28.12 -9.15 5.96
C LEU A 15 28.39 -7.73 5.50
N LEU A 16 29.66 -7.37 5.29
CA LEU A 16 30.04 -6.05 4.79
C LEU A 16 29.49 -5.81 3.38
N ILE A 17 29.73 -6.74 2.47
CA ILE A 17 29.26 -6.64 1.07
C ILE A 17 27.73 -6.63 1.02
N GLY A 18 27.08 -7.51 1.79
CA GLY A 18 25.62 -7.53 1.92
C GLY A 18 25.05 -6.21 2.45
N GLY A 19 25.72 -5.63 3.44
CA GLY A 19 25.38 -4.31 3.99
C GLY A 19 25.53 -3.18 2.95
N ILE A 20 26.62 -3.18 2.18
CA ILE A 20 26.82 -2.19 1.10
C ILE A 20 25.70 -2.30 0.06
N PHE A 21 25.38 -3.50 -0.39
CA PHE A 21 24.29 -3.69 -1.35
C PHE A 21 22.94 -3.30 -0.79
N TYR A 22 22.69 -3.58 0.49
CA TYR A 22 21.45 -3.13 1.15
C TYR A 22 21.37 -1.60 1.21
N LEU A 23 22.46 -0.93 1.56
CA LEU A 23 22.50 0.53 1.54
C LEU A 23 22.30 1.09 0.14
N LEU A 24 22.92 0.50 -0.89
CA LEU A 24 22.70 0.87 -2.29
C LEU A 24 21.23 0.63 -2.68
N PHE A 25 20.63 -0.48 -2.27
CA PHE A 25 19.21 -0.75 -2.50
C PHE A 25 18.33 0.34 -1.88
N LEU A 26 18.60 0.76 -0.65
CA LEU A 26 17.86 1.85 0.02
C LEU A 26 18.07 3.20 -0.68
N LEU A 27 19.30 3.53 -1.06
CA LEU A 27 19.60 4.78 -1.76
C LEU A 27 18.95 4.86 -3.15
N LEU A 28 18.82 3.72 -3.82
CA LEU A 28 18.15 3.60 -5.11
C LEU A 28 16.61 3.49 -4.98
N THR A 29 16.11 3.30 -3.76
CA THR A 29 14.66 3.29 -3.51
C THR A 29 14.20 4.70 -3.24
N PRO A 30 13.16 5.21 -3.90
CA PRO A 30 12.72 6.60 -3.76
C PRO A 30 12.13 6.96 -2.39
N LEU A 31 12.13 6.07 -1.41
CA LEU A 31 11.78 6.27 0.01
C LEU A 31 10.61 7.27 0.25
N GLY A 32 9.56 7.14 -0.54
CA GLY A 32 8.39 8.01 -0.48
C GLY A 32 8.47 9.27 -1.37
N LEU A 33 9.55 9.47 -2.15
CA LEU A 33 9.70 10.64 -3.04
C LEU A 33 8.64 10.75 -4.12
N PHE A 34 8.12 9.62 -4.60
CA PHE A 34 7.06 9.56 -5.62
C PHE A 34 5.66 9.49 -5.03
N ASN A 35 5.54 9.22 -3.76
CA ASN A 35 4.26 9.12 -3.06
C ASN A 35 4.00 10.44 -2.36
N ASP A 36 3.53 11.44 -3.10
CA ASP A 36 3.03 12.68 -2.53
C ASP A 36 3.86 13.22 -1.36
N TRP A 37 4.90 13.97 -1.67
CA TRP A 37 5.45 14.94 -0.75
C TRP A 37 6.06 14.48 0.59
N ILE A 38 7.32 14.16 0.54
CA ILE A 38 8.19 14.48 1.68
C ILE A 38 8.59 15.94 1.48
N PRO A 39 8.19 16.84 2.38
CA PRO A 39 8.58 18.23 2.27
C PRO A 39 10.07 18.37 2.44
N PRO A 40 10.69 19.40 1.85
CA PRO A 40 12.06 19.74 2.17
C PRO A 40 12.18 19.95 3.68
N LEU A 41 13.29 19.50 4.24
CA LEU A 41 13.64 19.68 5.67
C LEU A 41 13.64 21.17 6.10
N THR A 42 13.54 22.08 5.13
CA THR A 42 13.61 23.54 5.31
C THR A 42 12.26 24.24 5.43
N HIS A 43 11.12 23.55 5.32
CA HIS A 43 9.80 24.20 5.38
C HIS A 43 9.10 23.99 6.72
N SER A 44 8.53 25.07 7.23
CA SER A 44 7.72 25.10 8.45
C SER A 44 6.48 24.24 8.34
N GLY A 45 6.61 23.09 8.71
CA GLY A 45 5.84 22.23 9.47
C GLY A 45 4.63 21.48 9.16
N TYR A 46 3.73 21.84 8.39
CA TYR A 46 2.51 21.03 8.24
C TYR A 46 2.50 20.36 6.88
N TYR A 47 2.83 19.07 6.90
CA TYR A 47 2.85 18.29 5.69
C TYR A 47 1.82 17.18 5.73
N SER A 48 1.19 17.18 4.65
CA SER A 48 0.05 16.42 4.27
C SER A 48 0.16 14.97 4.72
N VAL A 49 -0.81 14.60 5.52
CA VAL A 49 -1.26 13.23 5.73
C VAL A 49 -1.55 12.51 4.39
N LYS A 50 -1.44 13.21 3.28
CA LYS A 50 -1.56 12.64 1.93
C LYS A 50 -0.39 11.86 1.41
N THR A 51 0.71 11.98 2.03
CA THR A 51 1.68 10.90 1.92
C THR A 51 1.11 9.61 2.47
N VAL A 52 -0.01 9.70 3.18
CA VAL A 52 -0.90 8.68 3.61
C VAL A 52 -2.17 8.87 2.80
N ASP A 53 -2.37 8.13 1.76
CA ASP A 53 -3.24 8.36 0.62
C ASP A 53 -4.76 8.13 0.90
N GLY A 54 -5.21 8.22 2.14
CA GLY A 54 -6.61 7.99 2.51
C GLY A 54 -7.11 6.58 2.30
N GLY A 55 -6.21 5.69 1.95
CA GLY A 55 -6.48 4.31 1.73
C GLY A 55 -5.84 3.41 2.79
N ASP A 56 -5.38 2.26 2.36
CA ASP A 56 -4.86 1.22 3.23
C ASP A 56 -3.64 1.69 4.06
N ASP A 57 -2.73 2.45 3.47
CA ASP A 57 -1.52 2.94 4.13
C ASP A 57 -1.81 3.90 5.28
N THR A 58 -2.86 4.73 5.16
CA THR A 58 -3.35 5.58 6.25
C THR A 58 -3.89 4.75 7.41
N GLY A 59 -4.70 3.76 7.09
CA GLY A 59 -5.30 2.91 8.11
C GLY A 59 -4.27 2.15 8.93
N TYR A 60 -3.22 1.63 8.29
CA TYR A 60 -2.11 0.99 8.99
C TYR A 60 -1.31 1.99 9.83
N TYR A 61 -1.05 3.18 9.29
CA TYR A 61 -0.25 4.20 9.94
C TYR A 61 -0.95 4.80 11.17
N SER A 62 -2.26 4.90 11.14
CA SER A 62 -3.05 5.46 12.23
C SER A 62 -2.84 4.71 13.55
N TYR A 63 -2.73 3.37 13.51
CA TYR A 63 -2.41 2.60 14.70
C TYR A 63 -1.05 2.99 15.32
N LEU A 64 -0.03 3.24 14.47
CA LEU A 64 1.30 3.65 14.97
C LEU A 64 1.23 4.96 15.71
N ARG A 65 0.62 5.96 15.08
CA ARG A 65 0.57 7.30 15.63
C ARG A 65 -0.31 7.36 16.88
N SER A 66 -1.53 6.81 16.79
CA SER A 66 -2.49 6.83 17.89
C SER A 66 -1.91 6.16 19.15
N ILE A 67 -1.37 4.95 19.02
CA ILE A 67 -0.75 4.26 20.17
C ILE A 67 0.48 5.01 20.69
N PHE A 68 1.33 5.57 19.81
CA PHE A 68 2.59 6.15 20.22
C PHE A 68 2.46 7.56 20.82
N PHE A 69 1.59 8.40 20.25
CA PHE A 69 1.45 9.81 20.67
C PHE A 69 0.25 10.05 21.57
N ASP A 70 -0.88 9.41 21.25
CA ASP A 70 -2.13 9.67 21.98
C ASP A 70 -2.34 8.63 23.09
N GLY A 71 -1.61 7.52 23.04
CA GLY A 71 -1.72 6.41 24.01
C GLY A 71 -3.02 5.63 23.92
N ASP A 72 -3.73 5.76 22.77
CA ASP A 72 -5.01 5.12 22.54
C ASP A 72 -5.10 4.45 21.15
N ILE A 73 -6.24 3.84 20.84
CA ILE A 73 -6.60 3.35 19.51
C ILE A 73 -7.89 4.01 19.00
N ASP A 74 -8.21 5.21 19.50
CA ASP A 74 -9.36 5.99 19.08
C ASP A 74 -8.95 6.94 17.94
N PHE A 75 -9.27 6.58 16.73
CA PHE A 75 -8.84 7.34 15.54
C PHE A 75 -9.61 8.66 15.32
N ILE A 76 -10.37 9.14 16.31
CA ILE A 76 -11.14 10.38 16.18
C ILE A 76 -10.27 11.61 15.97
N ASN A 77 -9.12 11.66 16.62
CA ASN A 77 -8.14 12.74 16.53
C ASN A 77 -7.11 12.53 15.41
N GLU A 78 -7.12 11.37 14.78
CA GLU A 78 -6.38 11.16 13.57
C GLU A 78 -6.96 12.03 12.45
N ARG A 79 -6.18 12.99 11.97
CA ARG A 79 -6.58 14.03 10.98
C ARG A 79 -7.40 13.47 9.82
N TYR A 80 -7.16 12.23 9.50
CA TYR A 80 -7.75 11.51 8.39
C TYR A 80 -9.13 10.97 8.66
N TYR A 81 -9.38 10.46 9.87
CA TYR A 81 -10.64 9.81 10.23
C TYR A 81 -11.70 10.79 10.70
N ALA A 82 -11.30 11.99 11.14
CA ALA A 82 -12.20 13.00 11.67
C ALA A 82 -13.33 13.42 10.70
N HIS A 83 -13.17 13.17 9.39
CA HIS A 83 -14.17 13.49 8.38
C HIS A 83 -15.03 12.29 7.93
N ILE A 84 -14.69 11.06 8.34
CA ILE A 84 -15.36 9.85 7.82
C ILE A 84 -16.58 9.46 8.64
N ASN A 85 -16.81 10.08 9.81
CA ASN A 85 -17.95 9.83 10.71
C ASN A 85 -18.23 8.34 11.00
N ARG A 86 -17.18 7.52 11.11
CA ARG A 86 -17.26 6.07 11.32
C ARG A 86 -17.35 5.71 12.81
N PHE A 87 -18.22 6.36 13.55
CA PHE A 87 -18.45 5.98 14.94
C PHE A 87 -19.17 4.63 15.02
N HIS A 88 -18.64 3.75 15.81
CA HIS A 88 -19.29 2.49 16.16
C HIS A 88 -20.18 2.65 17.42
N SER A 89 -21.01 1.65 17.70
CA SER A 89 -21.83 1.61 18.93
C SER A 89 -21.02 1.66 20.21
N THR A 90 -19.76 1.27 20.20
CA THR A 90 -18.78 1.40 21.29
C THR A 90 -18.34 2.84 21.54
N GLY A 91 -18.68 3.78 20.68
CA GLY A 91 -18.23 5.16 20.69
C GLY A 91 -16.88 5.40 20.04
N TYR A 92 -16.13 4.35 19.66
CA TYR A 92 -14.85 4.47 18.95
C TYR A 92 -15.06 4.78 17.47
N VAL A 93 -14.09 5.51 16.88
CA VAL A 93 -13.89 5.54 15.43
C VAL A 93 -13.01 4.34 15.10
N PHE A 94 -13.52 3.40 14.30
CA PHE A 94 -12.78 2.17 14.02
C PHE A 94 -12.05 2.22 12.69
N SER A 95 -10.98 1.40 12.60
CA SER A 95 -10.21 1.16 11.38
C SER A 95 -10.56 -0.21 10.78
N ASN A 96 -10.77 -0.26 9.48
CA ASN A 96 -10.98 -1.52 8.75
C ASN A 96 -9.68 -2.32 8.56
N TRP A 97 -8.53 -1.70 8.82
CA TRP A 97 -7.22 -2.28 8.57
C TRP A 97 -6.69 -3.05 9.77
N GLN A 98 -5.78 -3.97 9.50
CA GLN A 98 -5.16 -4.80 10.53
C GLN A 98 -3.98 -4.07 11.18
N ILE A 99 -3.74 -4.37 12.46
CA ILE A 99 -2.68 -3.76 13.27
C ILE A 99 -1.26 -4.26 12.89
N GLY A 100 -1.13 -5.39 12.22
CA GLY A 100 0.14 -6.06 12.00
C GLY A 100 1.18 -5.23 11.24
N GLN A 101 0.74 -4.44 10.28
CA GLN A 101 1.64 -3.53 9.55
C GLN A 101 2.23 -2.48 10.50
N ALA A 102 1.41 -1.93 11.39
CA ALA A 102 1.86 -0.97 12.40
C ALA A 102 2.91 -1.61 13.34
N VAL A 103 2.67 -2.83 13.79
CA VAL A 103 3.60 -3.56 14.66
C VAL A 103 4.96 -3.73 13.98
N LEU A 104 4.97 -4.11 12.71
CA LEU A 104 6.21 -4.31 11.95
C LEU A 104 6.93 -2.99 11.62
N TYR A 105 6.19 -1.91 11.47
CA TYR A 105 6.77 -0.58 11.24
C TYR A 105 7.29 0.09 12.50
N LEU A 106 6.85 -0.33 13.68
CA LEU A 106 7.16 0.32 14.97
C LEU A 106 8.66 0.59 15.19
N PRO A 107 9.61 -0.36 14.98
CA PRO A 107 11.03 -0.08 15.19
C PRO A 107 11.56 1.06 14.31
N PHE A 108 11.10 1.12 13.06
CA PHE A 108 11.47 2.18 12.11
C PHE A 108 10.81 3.51 12.46
N PHE A 109 9.55 3.46 12.88
CA PHE A 109 8.81 4.64 13.32
C PHE A 109 9.48 5.31 14.53
N VAL A 110 9.91 4.52 15.51
CA VAL A 110 10.68 5.00 16.67
C VAL A 110 11.99 5.66 16.22
N ALA A 111 12.71 5.04 15.27
CA ALA A 111 13.91 5.65 14.68
C ALA A 111 13.57 6.98 13.96
N GLY A 112 12.45 7.05 13.26
CA GLY A 112 11.92 8.28 12.64
C GLY A 112 11.59 9.33 13.68
N HIS A 113 11.07 8.96 14.85
CA HIS A 113 10.80 9.88 15.95
C HIS A 113 12.08 10.52 16.50
N PHE A 114 13.10 9.70 16.78
CA PHE A 114 14.40 10.23 17.20
C PHE A 114 15.02 11.16 16.14
N LEU A 115 14.86 10.84 14.87
CA LEU A 115 15.33 11.69 13.79
C LEU A 115 14.55 13.03 13.72
N ALA A 116 13.23 13.00 13.95
CA ALA A 116 12.40 14.21 14.03
C ALA A 116 12.82 15.11 15.22
N LEU A 117 13.08 14.51 16.39
CA LEU A 117 13.59 15.23 17.56
C LEU A 117 14.96 15.85 17.27
N LEU A 118 15.87 15.12 16.63
CA LEU A 118 17.20 15.63 16.25
C LEU A 118 17.09 16.83 15.31
N TYR A 119 16.28 16.75 14.25
CA TYR A 119 16.08 17.86 13.32
C TYR A 119 15.44 19.07 14.02
N SER A 120 14.47 18.86 14.89
CA SER A 120 13.87 19.92 15.70
C SER A 120 14.91 20.60 16.59
N ALA A 121 15.78 19.83 17.27
CA ALA A 121 16.85 20.35 18.11
C ALA A 121 17.92 21.11 17.30
N LEU A 122 18.13 20.78 16.04
CA LEU A 122 19.02 21.51 15.12
C LEU A 122 18.38 22.79 14.53
N GLY A 123 17.16 23.14 14.96
CA GLY A 123 16.48 24.36 14.51
C GLY A 123 15.69 24.18 13.18
N TYR A 124 15.57 22.99 12.65
CA TYR A 124 14.69 22.75 11.51
C TYR A 124 13.21 22.78 11.94
N PRO A 125 12.31 23.32 11.11
CA PRO A 125 10.89 23.45 11.45
C PRO A 125 10.13 22.11 11.35
N ILE A 126 10.67 21.06 11.92
CA ILE A 126 10.10 19.71 11.92
C ILE A 126 9.45 19.45 13.27
N LYS A 127 8.18 19.03 13.25
CA LYS A 127 7.45 18.62 14.45
C LYS A 127 7.60 17.14 14.71
N ALA A 128 7.84 16.79 15.97
CA ALA A 128 7.89 15.40 16.42
C ALA A 128 6.47 14.91 16.83
N ASP A 129 5.50 14.98 15.91
CA ASP A 129 4.07 14.71 16.13
C ASP A 129 3.51 13.51 15.34
N GLY A 130 4.38 12.76 14.69
CA GLY A 130 3.99 11.64 13.83
C GLY A 130 3.59 12.02 12.41
N TYR A 131 3.50 13.31 12.07
CA TYR A 131 3.07 13.78 10.75
C TYR A 131 4.18 14.44 9.93
N SER A 132 5.40 14.40 10.37
CA SER A 132 6.53 15.01 9.65
C SER A 132 7.31 13.98 8.82
N SER A 133 8.15 14.48 7.90
CA SER A 133 8.92 13.67 6.93
C SER A 133 9.71 12.49 7.52
N PRO A 134 10.41 12.65 8.67
CA PRO A 134 11.21 11.56 9.22
C PRO A 134 10.42 10.28 9.47
N TYR A 135 9.15 10.39 9.89
CA TYR A 135 8.30 9.22 10.14
C TYR A 135 7.92 8.50 8.84
N PHE A 136 7.59 9.26 7.80
CA PHE A 136 7.20 8.70 6.51
C PHE A 136 8.39 8.07 5.78
N ILE A 137 9.56 8.71 5.84
CA ILE A 137 10.81 8.13 5.34
C ILE A 137 11.11 6.82 6.09
N ALA A 138 11.00 6.81 7.40
CA ALA A 138 11.27 5.65 8.22
C ALA A 138 10.34 4.46 7.87
N THR A 139 9.04 4.70 7.66
CA THR A 139 8.10 3.65 7.24
C THR A 139 8.34 3.19 5.79
N ALA A 140 8.79 4.07 4.90
CA ALA A 140 9.22 3.69 3.56
C ALA A 140 10.49 2.83 3.58
N VAL A 141 11.46 3.17 4.45
CA VAL A 141 12.65 2.34 4.71
C VAL A 141 12.27 0.97 5.24
N ALA A 142 11.28 0.88 6.14
CA ALA A 142 10.76 -0.39 6.63
C ALA A 142 10.25 -1.26 5.47
N SER A 143 9.40 -0.71 4.60
CA SER A 143 8.87 -1.42 3.43
C SER A 143 9.95 -1.90 2.49
N ALA A 144 10.94 -1.06 2.18
CA ALA A 144 12.08 -1.41 1.34
C ALA A 144 12.92 -2.54 1.98
N THR A 145 13.12 -2.47 3.31
CA THR A 145 13.84 -3.49 4.07
C THR A 145 13.12 -4.84 4.02
N TYR A 146 11.80 -4.84 4.23
CA TYR A 146 11.02 -6.08 4.18
C TYR A 146 10.99 -6.67 2.77
N LEU A 147 10.86 -5.84 1.73
CA LEU A 147 10.97 -6.35 0.36
C LEU A 147 12.32 -7.01 0.11
N PHE A 148 13.41 -6.32 0.45
CA PHE A 148 14.76 -6.83 0.27
C PHE A 148 14.94 -8.18 0.98
N ALA A 149 14.51 -8.26 2.24
CA ALA A 149 14.54 -9.50 3.01
C ALA A 149 13.65 -10.60 2.37
N GLY A 150 12.49 -10.25 1.86
CA GLY A 150 11.60 -11.17 1.15
C GLY A 150 12.23 -11.77 -0.10
N LEU A 151 12.89 -10.95 -0.93
CA LEU A 151 13.61 -11.40 -2.12
C LEU A 151 14.77 -12.36 -1.75
N MET A 152 15.50 -12.03 -0.68
CA MET A 152 16.58 -12.87 -0.17
C MET A 152 16.08 -14.24 0.30
N ILE A 153 14.99 -14.25 1.08
CA ILE A 153 14.36 -15.47 1.56
C ILE A 153 13.84 -16.30 0.38
N MET A 154 13.18 -15.66 -0.58
CA MET A 154 12.63 -16.35 -1.74
C MET A 154 13.72 -17.02 -2.59
N CYS A 155 14.81 -16.30 -2.87
CA CYS A 155 15.95 -16.86 -3.56
C CYS A 155 16.54 -18.08 -2.80
N ARG A 156 16.64 -17.99 -1.45
CA ARG A 156 17.08 -19.10 -0.59
C ARG A 156 16.13 -20.30 -0.66
N VAL A 157 14.83 -20.05 -0.67
CA VAL A 157 13.80 -21.11 -0.83
C VAL A 157 14.02 -21.84 -2.15
N LEU A 158 14.16 -21.09 -3.25
CA LEU A 158 14.32 -21.68 -4.58
C LEU A 158 15.65 -22.42 -4.75
N ASN A 159 16.74 -21.95 -4.12
CA ASN A 159 18.03 -22.63 -4.15
C ASN A 159 18.03 -24.04 -3.51
N LYS A 160 16.97 -24.38 -2.74
CA LYS A 160 16.77 -25.76 -2.26
C LYS A 160 16.15 -26.68 -3.31
N ILE A 161 15.59 -26.11 -4.38
CA ILE A 161 14.77 -26.83 -5.36
C ILE A 161 15.43 -26.80 -6.75
N VAL A 162 15.98 -25.66 -7.16
CA VAL A 162 16.61 -25.43 -8.46
C VAL A 162 18.02 -24.87 -8.28
N ASN A 163 18.79 -24.78 -9.38
CA ASN A 163 20.11 -24.16 -9.34
C ASN A 163 20.02 -22.64 -9.09
N GLN A 164 21.14 -22.07 -8.60
CA GLN A 164 21.25 -20.67 -8.23
C GLN A 164 20.83 -19.71 -9.35
N ARG A 165 21.25 -19.95 -10.59
CA ARG A 165 20.92 -19.08 -11.72
C ARG A 165 19.39 -18.98 -11.93
N ILE A 166 18.71 -20.12 -11.91
CA ILE A 166 17.24 -20.16 -12.07
C ILE A 166 16.55 -19.51 -10.88
N ALA A 167 17.05 -19.74 -9.65
CA ALA A 167 16.49 -19.14 -8.44
C ALA A 167 16.54 -17.61 -8.48
N VAL A 168 17.69 -17.03 -8.87
CA VAL A 168 17.87 -15.58 -9.02
C VAL A 168 16.96 -15.03 -10.12
N ILE A 169 16.98 -15.64 -11.31
CA ILE A 169 16.16 -15.20 -12.45
C ILE A 169 14.68 -15.23 -12.06
N ALA A 170 14.17 -16.32 -11.49
CA ALA A 170 12.77 -16.43 -11.11
C ALA A 170 12.36 -15.38 -10.09
N THR A 171 13.18 -15.17 -9.04
CA THR A 171 12.87 -14.21 -7.97
C THR A 171 12.84 -12.77 -8.50
N VAL A 172 13.88 -12.39 -9.27
CA VAL A 172 14.00 -11.00 -9.74
C VAL A 172 12.98 -10.71 -10.85
N SER A 173 12.80 -11.65 -11.79
CA SER A 173 11.83 -11.47 -12.89
C SER A 173 10.41 -11.31 -12.36
N LEU A 174 10.03 -12.09 -11.35
CA LEU A 174 8.69 -12.00 -10.81
C LEU A 174 8.48 -10.69 -10.06
N TRP A 175 9.46 -10.19 -9.31
CA TRP A 175 9.40 -8.87 -8.70
C TRP A 175 9.26 -7.76 -9.74
N MET A 176 10.11 -7.75 -10.78
CA MET A 176 10.17 -6.71 -11.81
C MET A 176 8.96 -6.72 -12.75
N ALA A 177 8.39 -7.90 -13.03
CA ALA A 177 7.26 -8.09 -13.93
C ALA A 177 5.92 -8.25 -13.19
N SER A 178 5.76 -7.55 -12.07
CA SER A 178 4.53 -7.64 -11.28
C SER A 178 4.18 -6.33 -10.59
N PRO A 179 2.94 -6.16 -10.08
CA PRO A 179 2.54 -5.01 -9.29
C PRO A 179 3.41 -4.76 -8.06
N LEU A 180 4.15 -5.76 -7.57
CA LEU A 180 5.09 -5.59 -6.46
C LEU A 180 6.14 -4.53 -6.77
N LEU A 181 6.54 -4.37 -8.05
CA LEU A 181 7.41 -3.27 -8.49
C LEU A 181 6.79 -1.89 -8.20
N TYR A 182 5.51 -1.71 -8.54
CA TYR A 182 4.77 -0.48 -8.24
C TYR A 182 4.73 -0.18 -6.74
N TYR A 183 4.46 -1.18 -5.91
CA TYR A 183 4.44 -1.03 -4.46
C TYR A 183 5.83 -0.86 -3.84
N THR A 184 6.88 -1.19 -4.57
CA THR A 184 8.26 -0.91 -4.17
C THR A 184 8.63 0.56 -4.38
N PHE A 185 8.23 1.14 -5.52
CA PHE A 185 8.70 2.45 -5.96
C PHE A 185 7.70 3.56 -5.73
N ILE A 186 6.41 3.28 -5.91
CA ILE A 186 5.38 4.32 -5.94
C ILE A 186 4.59 4.38 -4.63
N ARG A 187 4.09 3.23 -4.15
CA ARG A 187 3.26 3.15 -2.93
C ARG A 187 3.89 2.28 -1.85
N GLN A 188 5.04 2.70 -1.38
CA GLN A 188 5.88 1.93 -0.47
C GLN A 188 5.23 1.59 0.86
N ARG A 189 4.41 2.49 1.44
CA ARG A 189 3.81 2.28 2.77
C ARG A 189 2.58 1.37 2.77
N MET A 190 2.16 0.88 1.60
CA MET A 190 1.18 -0.19 1.52
C MET A 190 1.74 -1.49 2.09
N ALA A 191 0.88 -2.36 2.61
CA ALA A 191 1.28 -3.60 3.26
C ALA A 191 1.95 -4.64 2.34
N HIS A 192 1.97 -4.42 1.03
CA HIS A 192 2.29 -5.43 0.03
C HIS A 192 3.73 -5.93 0.05
N THR A 193 4.71 -5.07 0.33
CA THR A 193 6.12 -5.47 0.46
C THR A 193 6.35 -6.32 1.71
N THR A 194 5.70 -5.93 2.82
CA THR A 194 5.72 -6.67 4.08
C THR A 194 4.97 -8.00 3.96
N GLU A 195 3.85 -8.00 3.27
CA GLU A 195 3.06 -9.19 2.93
C GLU A 195 3.89 -10.21 2.13
N PHE A 196 4.61 -9.76 1.10
CA PHE A 196 5.52 -10.59 0.32
C PHE A 196 6.64 -11.20 1.19
N PHE A 197 7.26 -10.39 2.06
CA PHE A 197 8.28 -10.85 3.00
C PHE A 197 7.76 -11.96 3.92
N LEU A 198 6.59 -11.73 4.55
CA LEU A 198 6.01 -12.70 5.48
C LEU A 198 5.54 -13.96 4.77
N ALA A 199 5.01 -13.85 3.55
CA ALA A 199 4.67 -15.01 2.73
C ALA A 199 5.93 -15.84 2.38
N ALA A 200 7.04 -15.18 2.01
CA ALA A 200 8.31 -15.85 1.77
C ALA A 200 8.85 -16.53 3.05
N LEU A 201 8.70 -15.87 4.21
CA LEU A 201 9.09 -16.44 5.51
C LEU A 201 8.23 -17.66 5.87
N PHE A 202 6.91 -17.60 5.65
CA PHE A 202 6.02 -18.74 5.82
C PHE A 202 6.43 -19.92 4.94
N ILE A 203 6.68 -19.68 3.66
CA ILE A 203 7.12 -20.74 2.73
C ILE A 203 8.46 -21.32 3.14
N LEU A 204 9.40 -20.50 3.62
CA LEU A 204 10.69 -21.01 4.14
C LEU A 204 10.46 -21.91 5.36
N ALA A 205 9.65 -21.48 6.33
CA ALA A 205 9.35 -22.27 7.52
C ALA A 205 8.63 -23.57 7.14
N TRP A 206 7.63 -23.49 6.26
CA TRP A 206 6.92 -24.65 5.77
C TRP A 206 7.85 -25.66 5.09
N LEU A 207 8.67 -25.26 4.12
CA LEU A 207 9.58 -26.15 3.42
C LEU A 207 10.70 -26.72 4.33
N CYS A 208 11.08 -26.00 5.39
CA CYS A 208 12.06 -26.51 6.35
C CYS A 208 11.48 -27.53 7.32
N TYR A 209 10.21 -27.43 7.65
CA TYR A 209 9.61 -28.14 8.79
C TYR A 209 8.43 -29.04 8.43
N ARG A 210 7.92 -29.01 7.19
CA ARG A 210 6.72 -29.77 6.77
C ARG A 210 6.78 -31.28 7.07
N GLU A 211 7.95 -31.88 6.96
CA GLU A 211 8.19 -33.32 7.19
C GLU A 211 8.67 -33.61 8.62
N SER A 212 8.75 -32.60 9.45
CA SER A 212 9.27 -32.76 10.83
C SER A 212 8.24 -33.41 11.74
N ASN A 213 8.70 -34.31 12.61
CA ASN A 213 7.89 -34.89 13.69
C ASN A 213 7.91 -33.99 14.96
N ASN A 214 8.73 -32.96 14.99
CA ASN A 214 8.77 -32.03 16.13
C ASN A 214 7.61 -31.03 16.07
N LYS A 215 6.73 -31.10 17.06
CA LYS A 215 5.56 -30.25 17.21
C LYS A 215 5.88 -28.76 17.21
N SER A 216 7.01 -28.36 17.81
CA SER A 216 7.46 -26.96 17.84
C SER A 216 7.72 -26.40 16.44
N HIS A 217 8.08 -27.22 15.47
CA HIS A 217 8.28 -26.79 14.08
C HIS A 217 6.95 -26.44 13.42
N HIS A 218 5.87 -27.20 13.68
CA HIS A 218 4.54 -26.87 13.17
C HIS A 218 3.95 -25.63 13.85
N ALA A 219 4.27 -25.41 15.13
CA ALA A 219 3.96 -24.17 15.82
C ALA A 219 4.64 -22.95 15.17
N VAL A 220 5.91 -23.08 14.73
CA VAL A 220 6.60 -21.99 13.96
C VAL A 220 5.91 -21.70 12.64
N ILE A 221 5.45 -22.71 11.90
CA ILE A 221 4.69 -22.51 10.66
C ILE A 221 3.40 -21.74 10.97
N GLY A 222 2.67 -22.13 12.03
CA GLY A 222 1.46 -21.45 12.49
C GLY A 222 1.71 -19.99 12.89
N ALA A 223 2.80 -19.73 13.61
CA ALA A 223 3.22 -18.38 13.98
C ALA A 223 3.50 -17.49 12.74
N CYS A 224 4.20 -18.04 11.74
CA CYS A 224 4.44 -17.30 10.49
C CYS A 224 3.12 -16.99 9.75
N LEU A 225 2.16 -17.92 9.73
CA LEU A 225 0.84 -17.65 9.16
C LEU A 225 0.09 -16.58 9.96
N GLY A 226 0.12 -16.66 11.29
CA GLY A 226 -0.52 -15.67 12.15
C GLY A 226 0.02 -14.26 11.92
N LEU A 227 1.34 -14.09 11.83
CA LEU A 227 1.97 -12.82 11.48
C LEU A 227 1.55 -12.32 10.09
N LEU A 228 1.51 -13.21 9.11
CA LEU A 228 1.08 -12.88 7.75
C LEU A 228 -0.39 -12.41 7.72
N CYS A 229 -1.26 -13.09 8.45
CA CYS A 229 -2.68 -12.72 8.58
C CYS A 229 -2.89 -11.48 9.45
N LEU A 230 -2.01 -11.22 10.43
CA LEU A 230 -2.05 -10.00 11.23
C LEU A 230 -1.80 -8.75 10.37
N VAL A 231 -1.05 -8.88 9.28
CA VAL A 231 -0.87 -7.81 8.28
C VAL A 231 -2.05 -7.73 7.32
N ARG A 232 -2.53 -8.87 6.79
CA ARG A 232 -3.72 -8.93 5.94
C ARG A 232 -4.41 -10.29 6.06
N LEU A 233 -5.64 -10.28 6.54
CA LEU A 233 -6.41 -11.50 6.84
C LEU A 233 -6.66 -12.41 5.61
N ILE A 234 -6.71 -11.83 4.41
CA ILE A 234 -6.87 -12.59 3.15
C ILE A 234 -5.80 -13.68 2.99
N ASN A 235 -4.66 -13.53 3.63
CA ASN A 235 -3.56 -14.48 3.59
C ASN A 235 -3.81 -15.78 4.36
N ALA A 236 -4.96 -15.92 5.02
CA ALA A 236 -5.39 -17.18 5.63
C ALA A 236 -5.46 -18.34 4.62
N ASN A 237 -5.52 -18.04 3.31
CA ASN A 237 -5.41 -19.01 2.22
C ASN A 237 -4.13 -19.87 2.26
N TYR A 238 -3.05 -19.38 2.88
CA TYR A 238 -1.85 -20.17 3.13
C TYR A 238 -2.08 -21.30 4.15
N GLY A 239 -3.12 -21.20 4.98
CA GLY A 239 -3.59 -22.30 5.81
C GLY A 239 -4.06 -23.49 4.99
N VAL A 240 -4.73 -23.23 3.86
CA VAL A 240 -5.14 -24.27 2.89
C VAL A 240 -3.91 -25.02 2.35
N LEU A 241 -2.84 -24.27 2.00
CA LEU A 241 -1.58 -24.90 1.56
C LEU A 241 -1.03 -25.88 2.60
N TYR A 242 -0.95 -25.46 3.86
CA TYR A 242 -0.43 -26.29 4.94
C TYR A 242 -1.31 -27.54 5.19
N ILE A 243 -2.62 -27.34 5.25
CA ILE A 243 -3.58 -28.44 5.50
C ILE A 243 -3.51 -29.45 4.34
N PHE A 244 -3.51 -28.97 3.11
CA PHE A 244 -3.47 -29.83 1.90
C PHE A 244 -2.17 -30.65 1.86
N ASP A 245 -1.04 -30.02 2.17
CA ASP A 245 0.25 -30.71 2.25
C ASP A 245 0.30 -31.73 3.39
N LEU A 246 -0.25 -31.40 4.56
CA LEU A 246 -0.32 -32.30 5.72
C LEU A 246 -1.14 -33.56 5.39
N VAL A 247 -2.28 -33.38 4.72
CA VAL A 247 -3.13 -34.49 4.25
C VAL A 247 -2.41 -35.31 3.17
N PHE A 248 -1.73 -34.65 2.21
CA PHE A 248 -0.97 -35.32 1.17
C PHE A 248 0.15 -36.20 1.76
N LEU A 249 0.91 -35.68 2.70
CA LEU A 249 1.97 -36.44 3.39
C LEU A 249 1.41 -37.61 4.20
N TRP A 250 0.23 -37.45 4.78
CA TRP A 250 -0.46 -38.53 5.49
C TRP A 250 -0.85 -39.68 4.55
N ILE A 251 -1.48 -39.34 3.42
CA ILE A 251 -1.86 -40.33 2.40
C ILE A 251 -0.64 -41.05 1.86
N ALA A 252 0.43 -40.32 1.51
CA ALA A 252 1.66 -40.89 0.97
C ALA A 252 2.39 -41.80 1.99
N GLY A 253 2.20 -41.60 3.27
CA GLY A 253 2.76 -42.42 4.34
C GLY A 253 2.09 -43.77 4.55
N GLY A 254 1.09 -44.15 3.75
CA GLY A 254 0.50 -45.49 3.71
C GLY A 254 -0.26 -45.96 4.96
N GLY A 255 -0.76 -45.03 5.78
CA GLY A 255 -1.37 -45.37 7.07
C GLY A 255 -2.74 -44.77 7.34
N PHE A 256 -3.68 -44.94 6.41
CA PHE A 256 -5.00 -44.31 6.45
C PHE A 256 -5.77 -44.49 7.77
N PHE A 257 -5.63 -45.64 8.46
CA PHE A 257 -6.43 -46.00 9.62
C PHE A 257 -5.62 -46.32 10.90
N SER A 258 -4.33 -45.89 10.94
CA SER A 258 -3.55 -46.08 12.20
C SER A 258 -3.91 -45.00 13.20
N PRO A 259 -4.50 -45.33 14.38
CA PRO A 259 -4.87 -44.36 15.40
C PRO A 259 -3.69 -43.49 15.87
N ASN A 260 -2.49 -44.06 15.93
CA ASN A 260 -1.27 -43.31 16.29
C ASN A 260 -0.89 -42.24 15.26
N LYS A 261 -1.03 -42.50 13.95
CA LYS A 261 -0.76 -41.52 12.91
C LYS A 261 -1.81 -40.41 12.90
N ILE A 262 -3.09 -40.72 13.10
CA ILE A 262 -4.15 -39.72 13.23
C ILE A 262 -3.88 -38.81 14.41
N LYS A 263 -3.51 -39.37 15.58
CA LYS A 263 -3.13 -38.60 16.79
C LYS A 263 -1.94 -37.69 16.52
N GLU A 264 -0.91 -38.17 15.82
CA GLU A 264 0.30 -37.42 15.49
C GLU A 264 -0.04 -36.21 14.58
N ILE A 265 -0.81 -36.43 13.52
CA ILE A 265 -1.23 -35.38 12.60
C ILE A 265 -2.14 -34.37 13.26
N GLY A 266 -3.11 -34.86 14.04
CA GLY A 266 -3.99 -34.00 14.84
C GLY A 266 -3.20 -33.07 15.77
N LEU A 267 -2.13 -33.58 16.36
CA LEU A 267 -1.28 -32.80 17.25
C LEU A 267 -0.38 -31.78 16.51
N LYS A 268 0.13 -32.15 15.31
CA LYS A 268 0.82 -31.21 14.42
C LYS A 268 -0.11 -30.07 14.01
N PHE A 269 -1.32 -30.39 13.60
CA PHE A 269 -2.35 -29.42 13.25
C PHE A 269 -2.76 -28.54 14.43
N PHE A 270 -2.96 -29.12 15.62
CA PHE A 270 -3.29 -28.38 16.83
C PHE A 270 -2.19 -27.37 17.20
N CYS A 271 -0.91 -27.75 17.11
CA CYS A 271 0.20 -26.83 17.36
C CYS A 271 0.28 -25.72 16.32
N PHE A 272 -0.02 -26.03 15.05
CA PHE A 272 -0.09 -25.05 13.99
C PHE A 272 -1.21 -24.03 14.22
N ILE A 273 -2.46 -24.52 14.40
CA ILE A 273 -3.63 -23.63 14.54
C ILE A 273 -3.59 -22.85 15.87
N GLY A 274 -3.09 -23.47 16.94
CA GLY A 274 -2.93 -22.79 18.23
C GLY A 274 -2.01 -21.60 18.12
N MET A 275 -0.85 -21.73 17.50
CA MET A 275 0.08 -20.61 17.31
C MET A 275 -0.42 -19.59 16.29
N PHE A 276 -1.11 -20.02 15.26
CA PHE A 276 -1.80 -19.12 14.34
C PHE A 276 -2.78 -18.20 15.07
N LEU A 277 -3.63 -18.75 15.94
CA LEU A 277 -4.61 -17.99 16.71
C LEU A 277 -3.95 -17.08 17.76
N VAL A 278 -2.89 -17.55 18.43
CA VAL A 278 -2.12 -16.72 19.39
C VAL A 278 -1.60 -15.45 18.70
N PHE A 279 -1.10 -15.55 17.47
CA PHE A 279 -0.60 -14.39 16.74
C PHE A 279 -1.70 -13.44 16.23
N LEU A 280 -2.95 -13.90 16.17
CA LEU A 280 -4.10 -13.05 15.86
C LEU A 280 -4.72 -12.37 17.08
N LEU A 281 -4.35 -12.75 18.30
CA LEU A 281 -4.91 -12.15 19.53
C LEU A 281 -4.83 -10.61 19.55
N PRO A 282 -3.74 -9.94 19.13
CA PRO A 282 -3.70 -8.49 19.09
C PRO A 282 -4.79 -7.88 18.20
N GLN A 283 -5.07 -8.51 17.06
CA GLN A 283 -6.14 -8.06 16.16
C GLN A 283 -7.52 -8.31 16.74
N PHE A 284 -7.74 -9.45 17.34
CA PHE A 284 -9.01 -9.76 18.01
C PHE A 284 -9.27 -8.80 19.18
N ALA A 285 -8.24 -8.47 19.96
CA ALA A 285 -8.33 -7.47 21.02
C ALA A 285 -8.69 -6.09 20.44
N ALA A 286 -8.01 -5.63 19.37
CA ALA A 286 -8.30 -4.35 18.73
C ALA A 286 -9.74 -4.29 18.20
N TRP A 287 -10.20 -5.32 17.50
CA TRP A 287 -11.59 -5.34 17.01
C TRP A 287 -12.60 -5.37 18.13
N ASN A 288 -12.36 -6.18 19.17
CA ASN A 288 -13.26 -6.26 20.32
C ASN A 288 -13.41 -4.88 21.00
N GLN A 289 -12.32 -4.16 21.21
CA GLN A 289 -12.36 -2.83 21.82
C GLN A 289 -13.03 -1.79 20.89
N LEU A 290 -12.70 -1.82 19.61
CA LEU A 290 -13.22 -0.82 18.66
C LEU A 290 -14.66 -1.06 18.24
N SER A 291 -15.10 -2.31 18.12
CA SER A 291 -16.40 -2.67 17.55
C SER A 291 -17.26 -3.59 18.41
N GLY A 292 -16.77 -4.02 19.59
CA GLY A 292 -17.49 -4.96 20.47
C GLY A 292 -17.56 -6.39 19.91
N THR A 293 -16.79 -6.71 18.84
CA THR A 293 -16.75 -8.03 18.23
C THR A 293 -15.31 -8.43 17.91
N ILE A 294 -15.01 -9.71 17.98
CA ILE A 294 -13.69 -10.25 17.61
C ILE A 294 -13.52 -10.40 16.09
N PHE A 295 -14.56 -10.13 15.32
CA PHE A 295 -14.55 -10.19 13.87
C PHE A 295 -14.47 -8.78 13.27
N PRO A 296 -13.94 -8.62 12.03
CA PRO A 296 -13.95 -7.35 11.34
C PRO A 296 -15.36 -6.77 11.27
N PRO A 297 -15.55 -5.49 11.53
CA PRO A 297 -16.88 -4.85 11.49
C PRO A 297 -17.62 -5.04 10.16
N TYR A 298 -16.88 -5.08 9.05
CA TYR A 298 -17.42 -5.31 7.70
C TYR A 298 -17.72 -6.79 7.38
N PHE A 299 -17.37 -7.73 8.27
CA PHE A 299 -17.52 -9.16 8.01
C PHE A 299 -18.99 -9.56 7.81
N LYS A 300 -19.87 -8.99 8.63
CA LYS A 300 -21.32 -9.22 8.53
C LYS A 300 -21.89 -8.72 7.20
N ASP A 301 -21.47 -7.53 6.79
CA ASP A 301 -21.94 -6.91 5.53
C ASP A 301 -21.39 -7.67 4.32
N THR A 302 -20.13 -8.12 4.38
CA THR A 302 -19.50 -8.92 3.33
C THR A 302 -20.15 -10.30 3.22
N PHE A 303 -20.45 -10.97 4.34
CA PHE A 303 -21.15 -12.26 4.29
C PHE A 303 -22.58 -12.12 3.81
N GLN A 304 -23.28 -11.05 4.15
CA GLN A 304 -24.63 -10.78 3.62
C GLN A 304 -24.59 -10.50 2.12
N SER A 305 -23.62 -9.73 1.64
CA SER A 305 -23.43 -9.48 0.21
C SER A 305 -23.06 -10.74 -0.56
N VAL A 306 -22.16 -11.57 0.00
CA VAL A 306 -21.81 -12.88 -0.58
C VAL A 306 -23.02 -13.82 -0.59
N ALA A 307 -23.83 -13.86 0.48
CA ALA A 307 -25.04 -14.68 0.54
C ALA A 307 -26.11 -14.22 -0.47
N ILE A 308 -26.23 -12.91 -0.70
CA ILE A 308 -27.09 -12.34 -1.73
C ILE A 308 -26.53 -12.64 -3.13
N GLU A 309 -25.22 -12.54 -3.31
CA GLU A 309 -24.55 -12.78 -4.59
C GLU A 309 -24.42 -14.27 -4.96
N THR A 310 -24.42 -15.21 -4.00
CA THR A 310 -24.47 -16.66 -4.28
C THR A 310 -25.81 -17.10 -4.87
N SER A 311 -26.84 -16.27 -4.80
CA SER A 311 -28.07 -16.44 -5.58
C SER A 311 -27.93 -16.00 -7.05
N THR A 312 -26.73 -15.53 -7.47
CA THR A 312 -26.49 -15.02 -8.82
C THR A 312 -26.30 -16.12 -9.85
N SER A 313 -26.81 -15.87 -11.05
CA SER A 313 -26.78 -16.81 -12.18
C SER A 313 -25.36 -17.26 -12.55
N SER A 314 -25.23 -18.48 -13.07
CA SER A 314 -23.97 -19.02 -13.61
C SER A 314 -23.26 -18.09 -14.61
N ALA A 315 -24.01 -17.26 -15.32
CA ALA A 315 -23.51 -16.24 -16.25
C ALA A 315 -22.69 -15.14 -15.52
N MET A 316 -23.12 -14.71 -14.33
CA MET A 316 -22.41 -13.69 -13.56
C MET A 316 -21.12 -14.24 -12.94
N LEU A 317 -21.09 -15.51 -12.53
CA LEU A 317 -19.87 -16.15 -12.07
C LEU A 317 -18.85 -16.27 -13.21
N GLY A 318 -19.31 -16.61 -14.43
CA GLY A 318 -18.50 -16.65 -15.63
C GLY A 318 -17.88 -15.28 -15.97
N SER A 319 -18.66 -14.20 -15.88
CA SER A 319 -18.18 -12.84 -16.08
C SER A 319 -17.13 -12.43 -15.04
N LYS A 320 -17.36 -12.69 -13.75
CA LYS A 320 -16.37 -12.40 -12.69
C LYS A 320 -15.07 -13.19 -12.87
N LEU A 321 -15.14 -14.46 -13.28
CA LEU A 321 -13.96 -15.25 -13.60
C LEU A 321 -13.23 -14.67 -14.81
N TYR A 322 -13.97 -14.31 -15.87
CA TYR A 322 -13.38 -13.67 -17.04
C TYR A 322 -12.64 -12.39 -16.65
N ASP A 323 -13.27 -11.51 -15.88
CA ASP A 323 -12.68 -10.26 -15.42
C ASP A 323 -11.44 -10.50 -14.54
N LEU A 324 -11.47 -11.48 -13.65
CA LEU A 324 -10.34 -11.82 -12.79
C LEU A 324 -9.11 -12.27 -13.60
N PHE A 325 -9.30 -12.97 -14.71
CA PHE A 325 -8.19 -13.47 -15.53
C PHE A 325 -7.83 -12.52 -16.69
N PHE A 326 -8.81 -11.91 -17.35
CA PHE A 326 -8.62 -11.25 -18.65
C PHE A 326 -8.98 -9.77 -18.69
N SER A 327 -9.48 -9.18 -17.60
CA SER A 327 -9.73 -7.73 -17.56
C SER A 327 -8.48 -6.96 -17.91
N ALA A 328 -8.62 -5.95 -18.79
CA ALA A 328 -7.53 -5.06 -19.16
C ALA A 328 -7.05 -4.16 -18.00
N GLN A 329 -7.80 -4.05 -16.91
CA GLN A 329 -7.45 -3.21 -15.77
C GLN A 329 -6.71 -3.96 -14.67
N TRP A 330 -7.11 -5.21 -14.37
CA TRP A 330 -6.56 -6.00 -13.26
C TRP A 330 -6.48 -7.48 -13.53
N GLY A 331 -6.83 -7.95 -14.72
CA GLY A 331 -6.81 -9.37 -15.05
C GLY A 331 -5.44 -10.00 -14.83
N LEU A 332 -5.43 -11.20 -14.24
CA LEU A 332 -4.20 -11.91 -13.90
C LEU A 332 -3.31 -12.15 -15.12
N VAL A 333 -3.90 -12.41 -16.28
CA VAL A 333 -3.17 -12.63 -17.54
C VAL A 333 -2.74 -11.31 -18.16
N ALA A 334 -3.60 -10.29 -18.15
CA ALA A 334 -3.31 -9.00 -18.78
C ALA A 334 -2.30 -8.18 -17.96
N ALA A 335 -2.55 -8.04 -16.65
CA ALA A 335 -1.71 -7.21 -15.77
C ALA A 335 -0.44 -7.93 -15.29
N THR A 336 -0.45 -9.26 -15.22
CA THR A 336 0.66 -10.05 -14.65
C THR A 336 0.88 -11.37 -15.39
N PRO A 337 1.21 -11.34 -16.69
CA PRO A 337 1.37 -12.55 -17.49
C PRO A 337 2.43 -13.51 -16.95
N LEU A 338 3.43 -12.98 -16.22
CA LEU A 338 4.46 -13.80 -15.60
C LEU A 338 3.93 -14.61 -14.40
N TRP A 339 2.93 -14.11 -13.66
CA TRP A 339 2.25 -14.89 -12.62
C TRP A 339 1.48 -16.05 -13.24
N PHE A 340 0.82 -15.82 -14.37
CA PHE A 340 0.13 -16.87 -15.09
C PHE A 340 1.11 -17.94 -15.62
N ALA A 341 2.30 -17.55 -16.11
CA ALA A 341 3.37 -18.49 -16.44
C ALA A 341 3.84 -19.29 -15.21
N GLY A 342 3.93 -18.65 -14.04
CA GLY A 342 4.18 -19.33 -12.77
C GLY A 342 3.08 -20.33 -12.40
N PHE A 343 1.81 -19.97 -12.60
CA PHE A 343 0.69 -20.88 -12.39
C PHE A 343 0.81 -22.12 -13.30
N ILE A 344 1.07 -21.95 -14.59
CA ILE A 344 1.33 -23.05 -15.53
C ILE A 344 2.53 -23.89 -15.04
N GLY A 345 3.58 -23.25 -14.55
CA GLY A 345 4.75 -23.93 -14.00
C GLY A 345 4.42 -24.88 -12.84
N LEU A 346 3.41 -24.59 -12.03
CA LEU A 346 2.95 -25.49 -10.96
C LEU A 346 2.18 -26.72 -11.51
N LEU A 347 1.59 -26.61 -12.69
CA LEU A 347 0.84 -27.73 -13.31
C LEU A 347 1.79 -28.78 -13.92
N ILE A 348 2.94 -28.37 -14.42
CA ILE A 348 3.87 -29.26 -15.13
C ILE A 348 4.81 -30.01 -14.18
N PRO A 349 5.25 -31.23 -14.50
CA PRO A 349 6.29 -31.95 -13.75
C PRO A 349 7.65 -31.26 -13.85
N GLY A 350 8.42 -31.31 -12.76
CA GLY A 350 9.76 -30.71 -12.71
C GLY A 350 10.44 -30.96 -11.35
N PRO A 351 11.46 -30.17 -10.96
CA PRO A 351 12.20 -30.35 -9.72
C PRO A 351 11.34 -30.06 -8.47
N VAL A 352 10.27 -29.28 -8.60
CA VAL A 352 9.32 -29.06 -7.51
C VAL A 352 8.48 -30.30 -7.29
N SER A 353 8.50 -30.86 -6.09
CA SER A 353 7.80 -32.10 -5.77
C SER A 353 6.27 -31.98 -6.00
N LYS A 354 5.62 -33.11 -6.31
CA LYS A 354 4.19 -33.17 -6.58
C LYS A 354 3.35 -32.57 -5.44
N SER A 355 3.69 -32.88 -4.16
CA SER A 355 2.97 -32.36 -3.00
C SER A 355 3.08 -30.84 -2.90
N ILE A 356 4.26 -30.25 -3.11
CA ILE A 356 4.47 -28.80 -3.07
C ILE A 356 3.64 -28.11 -4.17
N ARG A 357 3.66 -28.66 -5.38
CA ARG A 357 2.89 -28.10 -6.51
C ARG A 357 1.39 -28.10 -6.23
N PHE A 358 0.84 -29.24 -5.79
CA PHE A 358 -0.60 -29.35 -5.52
C PHE A 358 -1.03 -28.53 -4.31
N ALA A 359 -0.23 -28.46 -3.23
CA ALA A 359 -0.51 -27.59 -2.09
C ALA A 359 -0.51 -26.10 -2.48
N SER A 360 0.45 -25.70 -3.32
CA SER A 360 0.52 -24.32 -3.85
C SER A 360 -0.70 -24.01 -4.73
N LEU A 361 -1.10 -24.93 -5.61
CA LEU A 361 -2.30 -24.78 -6.44
C LEU A 361 -3.57 -24.69 -5.59
N ALA A 362 -3.72 -25.52 -4.56
CA ALA A 362 -4.87 -25.47 -3.65
C ALA A 362 -4.98 -24.08 -2.96
N SER A 363 -3.86 -23.52 -2.51
CA SER A 363 -3.81 -22.19 -1.93
C SER A 363 -4.18 -21.10 -2.95
N ILE A 364 -3.66 -21.17 -4.18
CA ILE A 364 -4.00 -20.21 -5.26
C ILE A 364 -5.49 -20.31 -5.63
N VAL A 365 -6.03 -21.52 -5.76
CA VAL A 365 -7.47 -21.72 -6.04
C VAL A 365 -8.32 -21.16 -4.92
N SER A 366 -7.96 -21.40 -3.66
CA SER A 366 -8.64 -20.80 -2.50
C SER A 366 -8.64 -19.25 -2.59
N LEU A 367 -7.51 -18.66 -2.96
CA LEU A 367 -7.40 -17.21 -3.13
C LEU A 367 -8.26 -16.71 -4.30
N ILE A 368 -8.35 -17.45 -5.42
CA ILE A 368 -9.24 -17.14 -6.53
C ILE A 368 -10.69 -17.11 -6.05
N VAL A 369 -11.13 -18.16 -5.32
CA VAL A 369 -12.50 -18.23 -4.78
C VAL A 369 -12.81 -17.05 -3.88
N VAL A 370 -11.89 -16.67 -2.99
CA VAL A 370 -12.06 -15.49 -2.13
C VAL A 370 -12.15 -14.21 -2.96
N ASN A 371 -11.32 -14.05 -3.98
CA ASN A 371 -11.34 -12.84 -4.83
C ASN A 371 -12.62 -12.70 -5.67
N LEU A 372 -13.28 -13.79 -6.02
CA LEU A 372 -14.57 -13.76 -6.72
C LEU A 372 -15.69 -13.13 -5.87
N SER A 373 -15.52 -13.12 -4.54
CA SER A 373 -16.44 -12.51 -3.57
C SER A 373 -16.22 -11.02 -3.37
N PHE A 374 -15.11 -10.45 -3.87
CA PHE A 374 -14.81 -9.03 -3.76
C PHE A 374 -14.96 -8.34 -5.12
N VAL A 375 -15.53 -7.12 -5.10
CA VAL A 375 -15.51 -6.26 -6.27
C VAL A 375 -14.07 -5.78 -6.49
N ALA A 376 -13.59 -5.85 -7.73
CA ALA A 376 -12.27 -5.34 -8.08
C ALA A 376 -12.12 -3.87 -7.66
N SER A 377 -11.05 -3.56 -6.93
CA SER A 377 -10.82 -2.22 -6.39
C SER A 377 -9.98 -1.37 -7.35
N ASP A 378 -10.10 -0.05 -7.23
CA ASP A 378 -9.39 0.99 -7.99
C ASP A 378 -7.85 1.01 -7.78
N ALA A 379 -7.24 -0.14 -7.53
CA ALA A 379 -5.83 -0.26 -7.23
C ALA A 379 -5.00 -0.71 -8.44
N TYR A 380 -3.72 -0.39 -8.43
CA TYR A 380 -2.79 -0.81 -9.48
C TYR A 380 -2.61 -2.33 -9.50
N GLY A 381 -2.96 -2.94 -10.63
CA GLY A 381 -2.90 -4.39 -10.84
C GLY A 381 -3.80 -5.19 -9.88
N ASN A 382 -3.75 -6.51 -9.94
CA ASN A 382 -4.49 -7.34 -9.01
C ASN A 382 -3.73 -7.51 -7.69
N ARG A 383 -3.80 -6.49 -6.81
CA ARG A 383 -3.06 -6.43 -5.54
C ARG A 383 -3.37 -7.57 -4.57
N TYR A 384 -4.54 -8.20 -4.70
CA TYR A 384 -4.93 -9.30 -3.83
C TYR A 384 -4.11 -10.58 -4.05
N PHE A 385 -3.41 -10.69 -5.19
CA PHE A 385 -2.53 -11.82 -5.49
C PHE A 385 -1.05 -11.58 -5.12
N ILE A 386 -0.70 -10.43 -4.53
CA ILE A 386 0.72 -10.11 -4.24
C ILE A 386 1.35 -11.12 -3.27
N ALA A 387 0.62 -11.54 -2.22
CA ALA A 387 1.15 -12.59 -1.36
C ALA A 387 1.38 -13.88 -2.13
N ALA A 388 0.46 -14.27 -3.03
CA ALA A 388 0.60 -15.46 -3.86
C ALA A 388 1.77 -15.36 -4.87
N ALA A 389 2.37 -14.17 -5.06
CA ALA A 389 3.56 -14.01 -5.89
C ALA A 389 4.68 -14.99 -5.50
N VAL A 390 4.80 -15.32 -4.22
CA VAL A 390 5.76 -16.33 -3.72
C VAL A 390 5.48 -17.71 -4.32
N LEU A 391 4.21 -18.10 -4.41
CA LEU A 391 3.80 -19.40 -5.00
C LEU A 391 4.01 -19.41 -6.52
N PHE A 392 3.68 -18.31 -7.19
CA PHE A 392 3.96 -18.15 -8.62
C PHE A 392 5.46 -18.18 -8.92
N THR A 393 6.30 -17.66 -8.00
CA THR A 393 7.76 -17.73 -8.16
C THR A 393 8.28 -19.17 -8.10
N ILE A 394 7.69 -20.02 -7.23
CA ILE A 394 8.03 -21.46 -7.19
C ILE A 394 7.67 -22.12 -8.53
N GLY A 395 6.48 -21.82 -9.06
CA GLY A 395 6.06 -22.33 -10.35
C GLY A 395 6.92 -21.83 -11.51
N LEU A 396 7.25 -20.55 -11.53
CA LEU A 396 8.15 -19.96 -12.52
C LEU A 396 9.53 -20.62 -12.51
N ALA A 397 10.09 -20.88 -11.33
CA ALA A 397 11.35 -21.59 -11.20
C ALA A 397 11.26 -23.04 -11.76
N ASN A 398 10.13 -23.73 -11.53
CA ASN A 398 9.87 -25.05 -12.10
C ASN A 398 9.80 -25.01 -13.63
N LEU A 399 9.09 -24.02 -14.20
CA LEU A 399 9.00 -23.79 -15.64
C LEU A 399 10.36 -23.47 -16.26
N LEU A 400 11.11 -22.55 -15.68
CA LEU A 400 12.46 -22.16 -16.13
C LEU A 400 13.41 -23.37 -16.14
N HIS A 401 13.36 -24.19 -15.09
CA HIS A 401 14.16 -25.41 -15.06
C HIS A 401 13.79 -26.36 -16.20
N ARG A 402 12.50 -26.54 -16.47
CA ARG A 402 12.03 -27.38 -17.57
C ARG A 402 12.45 -26.84 -18.95
N CYS A 403 12.35 -25.54 -19.14
CA CYS A 403 12.78 -24.88 -20.39
C CYS A 403 14.29 -24.86 -20.57
N SER A 404 15.09 -24.94 -19.50
CA SER A 404 16.56 -24.89 -19.57
C SER A 404 17.19 -26.08 -20.30
N SER A 405 16.48 -27.19 -20.44
CA SER A 405 16.94 -28.38 -21.18
C SER A 405 16.91 -28.20 -22.71
N ASN A 406 16.13 -27.25 -23.23
CA ASN A 406 16.04 -26.95 -24.65
C ASN A 406 16.44 -25.48 -24.90
N LYS A 407 17.47 -25.25 -25.72
CA LYS A 407 18.02 -23.92 -25.98
C LYS A 407 17.00 -22.94 -26.57
N LEU A 408 16.14 -23.40 -27.48
CA LEU A 408 15.09 -22.56 -28.07
C LEU A 408 14.05 -22.20 -27.02
N MET A 409 13.53 -23.16 -26.26
CA MET A 409 12.58 -22.90 -25.17
C MET A 409 13.15 -21.98 -24.11
N HIS A 410 14.43 -22.15 -23.78
CA HIS A 410 15.10 -21.24 -22.83
C HIS A 410 15.14 -19.82 -23.37
N SER A 411 15.58 -19.61 -24.61
CA SER A 411 15.66 -18.30 -25.22
C SER A 411 14.30 -17.62 -25.35
N THR A 412 13.28 -18.34 -25.80
CA THR A 412 11.91 -17.79 -25.90
C THR A 412 11.33 -17.43 -24.54
N THR A 413 11.58 -18.23 -23.50
CA THR A 413 11.16 -17.90 -22.13
C THR A 413 11.88 -16.66 -21.60
N MET A 414 13.17 -16.48 -21.89
CA MET A 414 13.90 -15.28 -21.48
C MET A 414 13.38 -14.03 -22.19
N VAL A 415 13.10 -14.12 -23.50
CA VAL A 415 12.47 -13.02 -24.26
C VAL A 415 11.11 -12.66 -23.68
N PHE A 416 10.29 -13.67 -23.39
CA PHE A 416 8.98 -13.46 -22.74
C PHE A 416 9.10 -12.73 -21.39
N ILE A 417 10.04 -13.13 -20.55
CA ILE A 417 10.30 -12.44 -19.27
C ILE A 417 10.67 -10.98 -19.50
N VAL A 418 11.56 -10.69 -20.44
CA VAL A 418 11.97 -9.31 -20.76
C VAL A 418 10.76 -8.48 -21.21
N ILE A 419 9.91 -9.04 -22.07
CA ILE A 419 8.68 -8.38 -22.52
C ILE A 419 7.76 -8.08 -21.32
N CYS A 420 7.58 -9.04 -20.40
CA CYS A 420 6.75 -8.82 -19.20
C CYS A 420 7.31 -7.72 -18.30
N VAL A 421 8.64 -7.67 -18.12
CA VAL A 421 9.30 -6.61 -17.34
C VAL A 421 9.10 -5.25 -17.99
N ILE A 422 9.35 -5.14 -19.29
CA ILE A 422 9.13 -3.89 -20.04
C ILE A 422 7.67 -3.47 -19.96
N SER A 423 6.73 -4.39 -20.12
CA SER A 423 5.30 -4.10 -20.02
C SER A 423 4.93 -3.51 -18.66
N GLN A 424 5.41 -4.08 -17.54
CA GLN A 424 5.16 -3.53 -16.20
C GLN A 424 5.74 -2.12 -16.03
N TYR A 425 6.93 -1.88 -16.57
CA TYR A 425 7.53 -0.54 -16.57
C TYR A 425 6.68 0.47 -17.29
N LEU A 426 6.24 0.14 -18.48
CA LEU A 426 5.40 1.00 -19.30
C LEU A 426 4.07 1.28 -18.64
N MET A 427 3.50 0.30 -17.93
CA MET A 427 2.28 0.48 -17.16
C MET A 427 2.47 1.44 -15.99
N ILE A 428 3.60 1.38 -15.29
CA ILE A 428 3.91 2.33 -14.22
C ILE A 428 4.06 3.74 -14.77
N ILE A 429 4.76 3.89 -15.91
CA ILE A 429 4.91 5.19 -16.60
C ILE A 429 3.54 5.71 -17.07
N GLN A 430 2.73 4.86 -17.71
CA GLN A 430 1.37 5.22 -18.11
C GLN A 430 0.56 5.73 -16.92
N TYR A 431 0.54 4.99 -15.84
CA TYR A 431 -0.25 5.30 -14.65
C TYR A 431 0.20 6.58 -13.95
N LYS A 432 1.50 6.86 -13.93
CA LYS A 432 2.06 8.01 -13.20
C LYS A 432 2.30 9.25 -14.05
N VAL A 433 2.63 9.09 -15.31
CA VAL A 433 3.10 10.18 -16.18
C VAL A 433 2.05 10.55 -17.21
N VAL A 434 1.44 9.57 -17.88
CA VAL A 434 0.55 9.82 -19.03
C VAL A 434 -0.90 10.02 -18.58
N LEU A 435 -1.37 9.19 -17.67
CA LEU A 435 -2.74 9.18 -17.16
C LEU A 435 -2.75 9.28 -15.63
N PRO A 436 -2.28 10.40 -15.06
CA PRO A 436 -2.29 10.51 -13.61
C PRO A 436 -3.73 10.29 -13.13
N TYR A 437 -3.94 9.16 -12.41
CA TYR A 437 -5.16 8.77 -11.70
C TYR A 437 -6.33 8.20 -12.51
N ASN A 438 -6.15 7.88 -13.78
CA ASN A 438 -7.02 6.92 -14.44
C ASN A 438 -6.53 5.50 -14.11
N HIS A 439 -7.48 4.56 -14.03
CA HIS A 439 -7.14 3.15 -13.80
C HIS A 439 -6.12 2.66 -14.83
N PRO A 440 -5.10 1.91 -14.42
CA PRO A 440 -4.18 1.33 -15.38
C PRO A 440 -4.97 0.46 -16.35
N ASN A 441 -4.74 0.65 -17.64
CA ASN A 441 -5.36 -0.15 -18.68
C ASN A 441 -4.26 -0.90 -19.44
N PHE A 442 -4.22 -2.22 -19.25
CA PHE A 442 -3.24 -3.12 -19.85
C PHE A 442 -3.66 -3.59 -21.26
N SER A 443 -4.65 -2.95 -21.90
CA SER A 443 -4.97 -3.24 -23.30
C SER A 443 -3.84 -2.74 -24.23
N ILE A 444 -3.64 -3.44 -25.33
CA ILE A 444 -2.64 -3.08 -26.33
C ILE A 444 -2.89 -1.66 -26.88
N GLU A 445 -4.15 -1.28 -27.05
CA GLU A 445 -4.57 0.05 -27.51
C GLU A 445 -4.17 1.14 -26.51
N ALA A 446 -4.42 0.93 -25.21
CA ALA A 446 -4.05 1.89 -24.17
C ALA A 446 -2.54 2.01 -24.03
N ILE A 447 -1.80 0.89 -24.16
CA ILE A 447 -0.33 0.87 -24.14
C ILE A 447 0.21 1.63 -25.36
N SER A 448 -0.27 1.33 -26.58
CA SER A 448 0.18 1.97 -27.79
C SER A 448 -0.17 3.46 -27.81
N GLY A 449 -1.37 3.84 -27.36
CA GLY A 449 -1.78 5.23 -27.20
C GLY A 449 -0.90 5.99 -26.21
N SER A 450 -0.51 5.35 -25.10
CA SER A 450 0.41 5.93 -24.11
C SER A 450 1.80 6.14 -24.71
N PHE A 451 2.30 5.21 -25.53
CA PHE A 451 3.54 5.37 -26.27
C PHE A 451 3.48 6.53 -27.28
N GLN A 452 2.39 6.65 -27.99
CA GLN A 452 2.20 7.73 -28.94
C GLN A 452 2.21 9.11 -28.23
N VAL A 453 1.56 9.20 -27.06
CA VAL A 453 1.60 10.42 -26.23
C VAL A 453 3.03 10.70 -25.77
N LEU A 454 3.76 9.70 -25.27
CA LEU A 454 5.15 9.87 -24.84
C LEU A 454 6.09 10.21 -25.99
N PHE A 455 5.88 9.64 -27.17
CA PHE A 455 6.66 9.94 -28.36
C PHE A 455 6.44 11.38 -28.85
N ASN A 456 5.19 11.84 -28.86
CA ASN A 456 4.83 13.18 -29.24
C ASN A 456 5.22 14.24 -28.20
N HIS A 457 5.31 13.84 -26.93
CA HIS A 457 5.61 14.72 -25.81
C HIS A 457 6.67 14.09 -24.88
N PRO A 458 7.91 13.86 -25.34
CA PRO A 458 8.95 13.17 -24.59
C PRO A 458 9.29 13.90 -23.27
N LEU A 459 9.04 15.20 -23.19
CA LEU A 459 9.22 15.99 -21.98
C LEU A 459 8.26 15.57 -20.84
N LEU A 460 7.18 14.81 -21.12
CA LEU A 460 6.35 14.22 -20.07
C LEU A 460 7.12 13.21 -19.20
N LEU A 461 8.08 12.49 -19.78
CA LEU A 461 8.98 11.60 -19.02
C LEU A 461 9.87 12.36 -18.03
N LEU A 462 10.12 13.63 -18.34
CA LEU A 462 10.91 14.52 -17.50
C LEU A 462 10.05 15.30 -16.49
N ARG A 463 8.71 15.11 -16.53
CA ARG A 463 7.79 15.79 -15.64
C ARG A 463 7.79 15.10 -14.28
N SER A 464 8.40 15.77 -13.31
CA SER A 464 8.54 15.30 -11.97
C SER A 464 7.99 16.23 -10.94
N THR A 465 7.74 15.69 -9.79
CA THR A 465 7.20 16.47 -8.69
C THR A 465 8.15 16.68 -7.53
N ASN A 466 9.20 15.89 -7.28
CA ASN A 466 9.73 15.91 -5.92
C ASN A 466 11.24 15.87 -5.68
N PHE A 467 12.06 15.31 -6.55
CA PHE A 467 13.49 15.12 -6.25
C PHE A 467 14.23 16.45 -6.03
N PHE A 468 14.08 17.44 -6.93
CA PHE A 468 14.76 18.73 -6.81
C PHE A 468 14.20 19.63 -5.72
N ARG A 469 12.95 19.44 -5.30
CA ARG A 469 12.38 20.14 -4.15
C ARG A 469 13.02 19.72 -2.83
N LEU A 470 13.37 18.44 -2.67
CA LEU A 470 14.17 17.96 -1.54
C LEU A 470 15.53 18.66 -1.45
N MET A 471 16.06 19.05 -2.61
CA MET A 471 17.35 19.77 -2.72
C MET A 471 17.20 21.28 -2.59
N GLY A 472 16.01 21.81 -2.28
CA GLY A 472 15.80 23.23 -2.02
C GLY A 472 15.59 24.13 -3.26
N PHE A 473 15.36 23.54 -4.42
CA PHE A 473 15.09 24.30 -5.66
C PHE A 473 13.61 24.70 -5.75
N GLU A 474 13.24 25.85 -5.22
CA GLU A 474 11.84 26.32 -5.11
C GLU A 474 11.16 26.69 -6.45
N HIS A 475 11.91 26.90 -7.53
CA HIS A 475 11.41 27.47 -8.77
C HIS A 475 11.13 26.48 -9.89
N ALA A 476 11.28 25.18 -9.63
CA ALA A 476 10.99 24.20 -10.64
C ALA A 476 9.47 23.96 -10.76
N GLU A 477 8.77 24.86 -11.45
CA GLU A 477 7.41 24.56 -11.98
C GLU A 477 7.43 23.34 -12.92
N TRP A 478 8.63 22.86 -13.30
CA TRP A 478 8.94 21.75 -14.18
C TRP A 478 10.09 20.94 -13.56
N ASN A 479 9.77 19.93 -12.78
CA ASN A 479 10.79 19.06 -12.24
C ASN A 479 11.04 17.91 -13.23
N TYR A 480 12.14 18.00 -13.98
CA TYR A 480 12.50 17.14 -15.09
C TYR A 480 13.15 15.79 -14.74
N VAL A 481 13.13 15.33 -13.48
CA VAL A 481 14.02 14.25 -13.03
C VAL A 481 13.33 12.95 -12.69
N ASP A 482 12.03 12.95 -12.34
CA ASP A 482 11.35 11.74 -11.91
C ASP A 482 11.22 10.71 -13.04
N GLY A 483 11.02 11.14 -14.28
CA GLY A 483 10.99 10.23 -15.43
C GLY A 483 12.32 9.51 -15.62
N ILE A 484 13.44 10.26 -15.56
CA ILE A 484 14.79 9.68 -15.59
C ILE A 484 15.00 8.80 -14.36
N TYR A 485 14.59 9.24 -13.19
CA TYR A 485 14.68 8.47 -11.96
C TYR A 485 13.92 7.15 -12.08
N LEU A 486 12.67 7.18 -12.58
CA LEU A 486 11.85 5.99 -12.81
C LEU A 486 12.47 5.03 -13.85
N LEU A 487 13.24 5.54 -14.79
CA LEU A 487 13.91 4.71 -15.79
C LEU A 487 15.25 4.13 -15.28
N VAL A 488 16.08 4.97 -14.66
CA VAL A 488 17.46 4.62 -14.33
C VAL A 488 17.57 3.86 -13.00
N PHE A 489 16.89 4.30 -11.97
CA PHE A 489 17.08 3.74 -10.63
C PHE A 489 16.56 2.31 -10.47
N PRO A 490 15.42 1.90 -11.05
CA PRO A 490 15.02 0.51 -11.00
C PRO A 490 15.97 -0.42 -11.77
N LEU A 491 16.58 0.04 -12.87
CA LEU A 491 17.61 -0.75 -13.57
C LEU A 491 18.86 -0.91 -12.72
N ALA A 492 19.32 0.17 -12.07
CA ALA A 492 20.44 0.12 -11.14
C ALA A 492 20.14 -0.77 -9.93
N GLN A 493 18.92 -0.68 -9.39
CA GLN A 493 18.46 -1.53 -8.30
C GLN A 493 18.34 -3.00 -8.71
N PHE A 494 17.91 -3.28 -9.93
CA PHE A 494 17.91 -4.61 -10.54
C PHE A 494 19.30 -5.22 -10.54
N VAL A 495 20.32 -4.50 -11.02
CA VAL A 495 21.71 -4.95 -11.00
C VAL A 495 22.19 -5.19 -9.56
N CYS A 496 21.86 -4.29 -8.65
CA CYS A 496 22.17 -4.41 -7.22
C CYS A 496 21.57 -5.69 -6.62
N VAL A 497 20.28 -5.93 -6.83
CA VAL A 497 19.57 -7.11 -6.30
C VAL A 497 20.14 -8.40 -6.89
N ILE A 498 20.40 -8.47 -8.19
CA ILE A 498 21.04 -9.63 -8.83
C ILE A 498 22.39 -9.91 -8.17
N GLY A 499 23.24 -8.90 -8.02
CA GLY A 499 24.56 -9.03 -7.41
C GLY A 499 24.48 -9.61 -5.99
N VAL A 500 23.56 -9.07 -5.18
CA VAL A 500 23.32 -9.57 -3.81
C VAL A 500 22.82 -11.01 -3.82
N LEU A 501 21.79 -11.31 -4.59
CA LEU A 501 21.21 -12.66 -4.62
C LEU A 501 22.25 -13.69 -5.09
N TYR A 502 23.12 -13.31 -6.04
CA TYR A 502 24.21 -14.17 -6.46
C TYR A 502 25.24 -14.41 -5.35
N LEU A 503 25.70 -13.36 -4.67
CA LEU A 503 26.64 -13.45 -3.56
C LEU A 503 26.07 -14.22 -2.37
N PHE A 504 24.82 -13.95 -2.02
CA PHE A 504 24.15 -14.62 -0.89
C PHE A 504 23.90 -16.09 -1.19
N SER A 505 23.47 -16.44 -2.39
CA SER A 505 23.17 -17.83 -2.70
C SER A 505 24.43 -18.72 -2.76
N SER A 506 25.57 -18.19 -3.23
CA SER A 506 26.85 -18.94 -3.26
C SER A 506 27.39 -19.20 -1.85
N ASN A 507 27.27 -18.28 -0.91
CA ASN A 507 27.79 -18.41 0.45
C ASN A 507 26.93 -19.26 1.40
N ILE A 508 25.60 -19.36 1.15
CA ILE A 508 24.66 -20.08 2.03
C ILE A 508 24.76 -21.61 1.89
N GLN A 509 25.37 -22.12 0.83
CA GLN A 509 25.69 -23.58 0.72
C GLN A 509 26.60 -24.07 1.84
N ASN A 510 27.31 -23.17 2.51
CA ASN A 510 28.18 -23.52 3.64
C ASN A 510 27.37 -23.68 4.94
N LYS A 511 27.04 -24.93 5.30
CA LYS A 511 26.21 -25.33 6.45
C LYS A 511 26.70 -24.83 7.82
N SER A 512 27.89 -24.22 7.91
CA SER A 512 28.54 -23.87 9.18
C SER A 512 28.09 -22.55 9.81
N VAL A 513 27.62 -21.57 9.04
CA VAL A 513 27.32 -20.22 9.53
C VAL A 513 25.98 -20.14 10.29
N LEU A 514 25.05 -21.05 10.03
CA LEU A 514 23.71 -21.05 10.66
C LEU A 514 23.52 -22.09 11.78
N LYS A 515 24.58 -22.74 12.23
CA LYS A 515 24.54 -23.75 13.29
C LYS A 515 24.42 -23.23 14.73
N LYS A 516 24.50 -21.93 14.98
CA LYS A 516 23.98 -21.40 16.26
C LYS A 516 22.45 -21.42 16.20
N LYS A 517 21.90 -22.57 16.51
CA LYS A 517 20.48 -22.86 16.63
C LYS A 517 19.86 -21.91 17.66
N LEU A 518 19.16 -20.89 17.20
CA LEU A 518 18.06 -20.36 17.99
C LEU A 518 17.12 -21.53 18.26
N HIS A 519 17.06 -21.96 19.51
CA HIS A 519 16.24 -23.12 19.88
C HIS A 519 14.78 -22.78 19.59
N PRO A 520 14.02 -23.51 18.75
CA PRO A 520 12.68 -23.11 18.32
C PRO A 520 11.74 -22.78 19.47
N LYS A 521 11.90 -23.49 20.60
CA LYS A 521 11.11 -23.23 21.82
C LYS A 521 11.32 -21.82 22.38
N ASN A 522 12.57 -21.33 22.45
CA ASN A 522 12.87 -20.00 22.99
C ASN A 522 12.30 -18.91 22.09
N VAL A 523 12.41 -19.07 20.77
CA VAL A 523 11.82 -18.13 19.80
C VAL A 523 10.30 -18.08 19.96
N ILE A 524 9.65 -19.23 20.05
CA ILE A 524 8.19 -19.33 20.26
C ILE A 524 7.79 -18.62 21.56
N VAL A 525 8.45 -18.92 22.68
CA VAL A 525 8.14 -18.31 23.99
C VAL A 525 8.29 -16.78 23.91
N THR A 526 9.40 -16.29 23.37
CA THR A 526 9.62 -14.83 23.22
C THR A 526 8.54 -14.20 22.37
N CYS A 527 8.20 -14.80 21.24
CA CYS A 527 7.15 -14.26 20.35
C CYS A 527 5.76 -14.29 21.03
N VAL A 528 5.43 -15.32 21.78
CA VAL A 528 4.17 -15.40 22.54
C VAL A 528 4.12 -14.29 23.60
N LEU A 529 5.19 -14.09 24.36
CA LEU A 529 5.26 -13.05 25.37
C LEU A 529 5.10 -11.64 24.75
N LEU A 530 5.75 -11.38 23.61
CA LEU A 530 5.60 -10.13 22.89
C LEU A 530 4.17 -9.91 22.37
N ASN A 531 3.51 -10.96 21.89
CA ASN A 531 2.10 -10.87 21.49
C ASN A 531 1.17 -10.59 22.67
N LEU A 532 1.38 -11.26 23.80
CA LEU A 532 0.58 -11.00 25.01
C LEU A 532 0.81 -9.59 25.54
N LEU A 533 2.04 -9.08 25.49
CA LEU A 533 2.34 -7.69 25.82
C LEU A 533 1.61 -6.73 24.89
N LEU A 534 1.61 -6.99 23.60
CA LEU A 534 0.88 -6.17 22.61
C LEU A 534 -0.63 -6.18 22.85
N VAL A 535 -1.21 -7.34 23.20
CA VAL A 535 -2.62 -7.44 23.62
C VAL A 535 -2.86 -6.55 24.85
N GLY A 536 -2.00 -6.61 25.85
CA GLY A 536 -2.08 -5.76 27.04
C GLY A 536 -2.05 -4.28 26.71
N ILE A 537 -1.14 -3.86 25.81
CA ILE A 537 -1.05 -2.47 25.34
C ILE A 537 -2.35 -2.06 24.63
N ILE A 538 -2.89 -2.88 23.74
CA ILE A 538 -4.13 -2.57 23.00
C ILE A 538 -5.31 -2.43 23.94
N VAL A 539 -5.47 -3.34 24.89
CA VAL A 539 -6.56 -3.29 25.89
C VAL A 539 -6.42 -2.05 26.77
N ALA A 540 -5.21 -1.72 27.20
CA ALA A 540 -4.96 -0.52 28.01
C ALA A 540 -5.19 0.78 27.21
N ALA A 541 -4.89 0.76 25.91
CA ALA A 541 -5.08 1.90 25.01
C ALA A 541 -6.56 2.11 24.59
N ALA A 542 -7.47 1.23 24.97
CA ALA A 542 -8.88 1.34 24.58
C ALA A 542 -9.80 1.05 25.78
N PRO A 543 -9.77 1.89 26.82
CA PRO A 543 -10.70 1.75 27.93
C PRO A 543 -12.13 1.94 27.46
N ASP A 544 -13.09 1.27 28.10
CA ASP A 544 -14.50 1.42 27.79
C ASP A 544 -14.91 2.90 27.89
N LYS A 545 -15.56 3.40 26.85
CA LYS A 545 -16.06 4.77 26.85
C LYS A 545 -17.29 4.89 27.75
N SER A 546 -17.38 5.98 28.48
CA SER A 546 -18.58 6.27 29.27
C SER A 546 -19.81 6.40 28.39
N VAL A 547 -20.99 6.06 28.94
CA VAL A 547 -22.27 6.20 28.26
C VAL A 547 -22.45 7.65 27.76
N GLN A 548 -22.07 8.63 28.57
CA GLN A 548 -22.14 10.06 28.21
C GLN A 548 -21.27 10.39 26.99
N GLU A 549 -20.07 9.82 26.89
CA GLU A 549 -19.21 10.06 25.71
C GLU A 549 -19.75 9.37 24.47
N ILE A 550 -20.32 8.20 24.59
CA ILE A 550 -20.97 7.49 23.46
C ILE A 550 -22.17 8.30 22.97
N GLU A 551 -23.03 8.77 23.87
CA GLU A 551 -24.19 9.61 23.53
C GLU A 551 -23.77 10.94 22.90
N LYS A 552 -22.75 11.59 23.45
CA LYS A 552 -22.16 12.82 22.92
C LYS A 552 -21.70 12.64 21.46
N ARG A 553 -20.97 11.56 21.18
CA ARG A 553 -20.47 11.22 19.83
C ARG A 553 -21.60 10.86 18.86
N ALA A 554 -22.60 10.09 19.33
CA ALA A 554 -23.79 9.78 18.54
C ALA A 554 -24.57 11.05 18.18
N LYS A 555 -24.76 11.96 19.14
CA LYS A 555 -25.42 13.25 18.93
C LYS A 555 -24.64 14.14 17.96
N TYR A 556 -23.30 14.17 18.09
CA TYR A 556 -22.45 14.90 17.13
C TYR A 556 -22.66 14.37 15.70
N LYS A 557 -22.62 13.05 15.50
CA LYS A 557 -22.85 12.41 14.19
C LYS A 557 -24.25 12.77 13.63
N GLN A 558 -25.27 12.71 14.48
CA GLN A 558 -26.63 13.07 14.12
C GLN A 558 -26.72 14.54 13.67
N LEU A 559 -26.12 15.46 14.43
CA LEU A 559 -26.11 16.89 14.10
C LEU A 559 -25.41 17.19 12.77
N LEU A 560 -24.29 16.52 12.47
CA LEU A 560 -23.62 16.65 11.18
C LEU A 560 -24.51 16.15 10.04
N SER A 561 -25.13 14.98 10.17
CA SER A 561 -26.03 14.43 9.16
C SER A 561 -27.26 15.32 8.93
N THR A 562 -27.87 15.83 10.02
CA THR A 562 -28.99 16.75 9.96
C THR A 562 -28.58 18.07 9.29
N GLY A 563 -27.44 18.63 9.67
CA GLY A 563 -26.89 19.84 9.07
C GLY A 563 -26.61 19.67 7.57
N ASP A 564 -26.05 18.54 7.15
CA ASP A 564 -25.83 18.22 5.73
C ASP A 564 -27.15 18.10 4.95
N SER A 565 -28.18 17.50 5.55
CA SER A 565 -29.52 17.42 4.95
C SER A 565 -30.13 18.81 4.74
N TYR A 566 -30.06 19.69 5.74
CA TYR A 566 -30.52 21.08 5.59
C TYR A 566 -29.71 21.85 4.56
N LEU A 567 -28.40 21.67 4.54
CA LEU A 567 -27.51 22.31 3.57
C LEU A 567 -27.82 21.88 2.12
N ALA A 568 -28.13 20.61 1.91
CA ALA A 568 -28.52 20.08 0.61
C ALA A 568 -29.88 20.67 0.14
N LYS A 569 -30.79 20.94 1.08
CA LYS A 569 -32.07 21.57 0.81
C LYS A 569 -32.01 23.11 0.71
N GLY A 570 -30.81 23.69 0.86
CA GLY A 570 -30.63 25.15 0.83
C GLY A 570 -31.10 25.90 2.09
N ASN A 571 -31.50 25.17 3.14
CA ASN A 571 -31.90 25.78 4.41
C ASN A 571 -30.65 26.09 5.25
N PHE A 572 -30.02 27.23 4.95
CA PHE A 572 -28.76 27.64 5.56
C PHE A 572 -28.87 27.94 7.06
N GLU A 573 -30.00 28.43 7.54
CA GLU A 573 -30.21 28.77 8.95
C GLU A 573 -30.22 27.50 9.81
N SER A 574 -31.08 26.55 9.47
CA SER A 574 -31.16 25.27 10.19
C SER A 574 -29.86 24.48 10.11
N ALA A 575 -29.17 24.50 8.95
CA ALA A 575 -27.84 23.88 8.80
C ALA A 575 -26.82 24.54 9.72
N GLN A 576 -26.80 25.88 9.80
CA GLN A 576 -25.89 26.63 10.67
C GLN A 576 -26.12 26.32 12.15
N VAL A 577 -27.35 26.21 12.60
CA VAL A 577 -27.70 25.83 13.98
C VAL A 577 -27.18 24.42 14.28
N SER A 578 -27.44 23.46 13.39
CA SER A 578 -26.97 22.09 13.58
C SER A 578 -25.43 21.99 13.67
N PHE A 579 -24.72 22.70 12.78
CA PHE A 579 -23.24 22.71 12.83
C PHE A 579 -22.67 23.52 14.01
N ALA A 580 -23.38 24.54 14.49
CA ALA A 580 -23.00 25.25 15.70
C ALA A 580 -23.12 24.37 16.94
N GLN A 581 -24.23 23.62 17.06
CA GLN A 581 -24.38 22.61 18.11
C GLN A 581 -23.33 21.52 18.05
N ALA A 582 -23.02 21.02 16.85
CA ALA A 582 -21.94 20.05 16.65
C ALA A 582 -20.58 20.63 17.10
N THR A 583 -20.30 21.90 16.79
CA THR A 583 -19.07 22.61 17.25
C THR A 583 -19.02 22.70 18.78
N GLY A 584 -20.16 22.94 19.43
CA GLY A 584 -20.24 23.01 20.90
C GLY A 584 -19.98 21.67 21.58
N LEU A 585 -20.39 20.58 20.93
CA LEU A 585 -20.15 19.23 21.46
C LEU A 585 -18.70 18.77 21.28
N MET A 586 -18.11 19.02 20.11
CA MET A 586 -16.75 18.57 19.75
C MET A 586 -15.99 19.69 19.05
N PRO A 587 -15.44 20.65 19.80
CA PRO A 587 -14.79 21.84 19.23
C PRO A 587 -13.46 21.55 18.54
N ASP A 588 -12.84 20.41 18.85
CA ASP A 588 -11.54 20.00 18.29
C ASP A 588 -11.68 19.31 16.92
N LEU A 589 -12.88 19.18 16.39
CA LEU A 589 -13.13 18.58 15.08
C LEU A 589 -13.39 19.67 14.03
N TRP A 590 -12.65 19.63 12.93
CA TRP A 590 -12.65 20.64 11.88
C TRP A 590 -13.95 20.68 11.02
N THR A 591 -14.64 19.55 10.86
CA THR A 591 -15.77 19.38 9.91
C THR A 591 -16.89 20.40 10.10
N PRO A 592 -17.42 20.67 11.32
CA PRO A 592 -18.48 21.66 11.49
C PRO A 592 -18.05 23.09 11.13
N TYR A 593 -16.80 23.46 11.41
CA TYR A 593 -16.26 24.76 11.02
C TYR A 593 -16.21 24.90 9.49
N PHE A 594 -15.72 23.87 8.81
CA PHE A 594 -15.70 23.83 7.35
C PHE A 594 -17.07 24.00 6.73
N LYS A 595 -18.07 23.26 7.24
CA LYS A 595 -19.46 23.34 6.77
C LYS A 595 -20.06 24.73 6.99
N LYS A 596 -19.83 25.36 8.16
CA LYS A 596 -20.22 26.74 8.41
C LYS A 596 -19.52 27.72 7.46
N GLY A 597 -18.24 27.53 7.18
CA GLY A 597 -17.51 28.31 6.19
C GLY A 597 -18.15 28.25 4.80
N ILE A 598 -18.55 27.07 4.35
CA ILE A 598 -19.29 26.89 3.09
C ILE A 598 -20.62 27.65 3.09
N ILE A 599 -21.39 27.56 4.17
CA ILE A 599 -22.66 28.29 4.30
C ILE A 599 -22.42 29.81 4.19
N PHE A 600 -21.48 30.34 4.95
CA PHE A 600 -21.18 31.77 4.90
C PHE A 600 -20.65 32.21 3.51
N GLY A 601 -19.85 31.38 2.85
CA GLY A 601 -19.40 31.62 1.48
C GLY A 601 -20.57 31.72 0.50
N ARG A 602 -21.52 30.78 0.57
CA ARG A 602 -22.75 30.79 -0.28
C ARG A 602 -23.67 31.98 0.02
N GLN A 603 -23.64 32.50 1.24
CA GLN A 603 -24.37 33.70 1.64
C GLN A 603 -23.61 35.00 1.33
N ASN A 604 -22.44 34.94 0.68
CA ASN A 604 -21.53 36.06 0.43
C ASN A 604 -21.04 36.79 1.70
N LYS A 605 -21.09 36.12 2.87
CA LYS A 605 -20.57 36.63 4.14
C LYS A 605 -19.09 36.30 4.29
N LEU A 606 -18.26 36.83 3.40
CA LEU A 606 -16.87 36.39 3.17
C LEU A 606 -15.98 36.45 4.42
N LYS A 607 -16.06 37.51 5.24
CA LYS A 607 -15.29 37.62 6.48
C LYS A 607 -15.65 36.54 7.51
N LYS A 608 -16.96 36.14 7.58
CA LYS A 608 -17.38 35.05 8.45
C LYS A 608 -16.92 33.70 7.90
N ALA A 609 -16.97 33.50 6.58
CA ALA A 609 -16.45 32.32 5.93
C ALA A 609 -14.94 32.15 6.18
N GLU A 610 -14.18 33.22 6.02
CA GLU A 610 -12.73 33.26 6.27
C GLU A 610 -12.39 32.83 7.71
N LYS A 611 -13.11 33.38 8.71
CA LYS A 611 -12.93 33.02 10.12
C LYS A 611 -13.17 31.53 10.40
N GLU A 612 -14.23 30.97 9.83
CA GLU A 612 -14.57 29.55 10.05
C GLU A 612 -13.60 28.61 9.32
N PHE A 613 -13.22 28.93 8.08
CA PHE A 613 -12.20 28.14 7.36
C PHE A 613 -10.83 28.22 8.03
N ARG A 614 -10.45 29.35 8.59
CA ARG A 614 -9.19 29.49 9.35
C ARG A 614 -9.18 28.55 10.56
N LYS A 615 -10.27 28.54 11.35
CA LYS A 615 -10.42 27.61 12.48
C LYS A 615 -10.33 26.14 12.05
N ALA A 616 -10.96 25.80 10.93
CA ALA A 616 -10.88 24.46 10.40
C ALA A 616 -9.46 24.09 9.96
N LEU A 617 -8.73 25.06 9.37
CA LEU A 617 -7.31 24.89 8.98
C LEU A 617 -6.36 24.81 10.17
N ASP A 618 -6.65 25.53 11.26
CA ASP A 618 -5.87 25.42 12.50
C ASP A 618 -5.93 24.00 13.08
N ILE A 619 -7.08 23.33 12.94
CA ILE A 619 -7.28 21.94 13.37
C ILE A 619 -6.71 20.95 12.35
N TYR A 620 -6.99 21.18 11.05
CA TYR A 620 -6.55 20.29 9.96
C TYR A 620 -5.90 21.10 8.81
N PRO A 621 -4.64 21.54 8.99
CA PRO A 621 -3.96 22.46 8.07
C PRO A 621 -3.72 21.88 6.69
N ASP A 622 -3.70 20.56 6.55
CA ASP A 622 -3.31 19.85 5.32
C ASP A 622 -4.49 19.42 4.43
N ASN A 623 -5.71 19.83 4.75
CA ASN A 623 -6.88 19.44 3.98
C ASN A 623 -6.97 20.27 2.69
N PRO A 624 -6.83 19.65 1.49
CA PRO A 624 -6.84 20.39 0.22
C PRO A 624 -8.17 21.08 -0.06
N SER A 625 -9.28 20.45 0.35
CA SER A 625 -10.60 21.04 0.18
C SER A 625 -10.77 22.30 1.05
N LEU A 626 -10.22 22.27 2.28
CA LEU A 626 -10.15 23.46 3.14
C LEU A 626 -9.28 24.55 2.51
N MET A 627 -8.08 24.17 2.02
CA MET A 627 -7.17 25.14 1.37
C MET A 627 -7.80 25.78 0.14
N VAL A 628 -8.50 25.01 -0.70
CA VAL A 628 -9.17 25.53 -1.90
C VAL A 628 -10.30 26.47 -1.50
N ASN A 629 -11.16 26.08 -0.57
CA ASN A 629 -12.28 26.91 -0.13
C ASN A 629 -11.80 28.19 0.59
N TYR A 630 -10.79 28.07 1.43
CA TYR A 630 -10.17 29.23 2.08
C TYR A 630 -9.50 30.15 1.07
N GLY A 631 -8.70 29.60 0.14
CA GLY A 631 -8.07 30.37 -0.95
C GLY A 631 -9.12 31.07 -1.83
N THR A 632 -10.23 30.41 -2.14
CA THR A 632 -11.35 31.01 -2.91
C THR A 632 -11.98 32.18 -2.14
N THR A 633 -12.13 32.02 -0.82
CA THR A 633 -12.65 33.08 0.04
C THR A 633 -11.67 34.28 0.10
N LEU A 634 -10.36 34.03 0.25
CA LEU A 634 -9.33 35.08 0.19
C LEU A 634 -9.30 35.78 -1.17
N LEU A 635 -9.46 35.04 -2.27
CA LEU A 635 -9.52 35.62 -3.61
C LEU A 635 -10.73 36.53 -3.80
N ALA A 636 -11.88 36.16 -3.22
CA ALA A 636 -13.09 36.98 -3.19
C ALA A 636 -12.96 38.23 -2.30
N LEU A 637 -12.16 38.14 -1.23
CA LEU A 637 -11.80 39.29 -0.37
C LEU A 637 -10.72 40.21 -0.99
N GLY A 638 -10.17 39.85 -2.17
CA GLY A 638 -9.13 40.62 -2.84
C GLY A 638 -7.70 40.26 -2.41
N GLU A 639 -7.52 39.30 -1.50
CA GLU A 639 -6.20 38.88 -1.00
C GLU A 639 -5.51 37.88 -1.95
N VAL A 640 -5.26 38.33 -3.21
CA VAL A 640 -4.81 37.47 -4.32
C VAL A 640 -3.54 36.69 -4.01
N ASN A 641 -2.53 37.34 -3.39
CA ASN A 641 -1.24 36.70 -3.08
C ASN A 641 -1.40 35.57 -2.06
N LYS A 642 -2.21 35.79 -1.02
CA LYS A 642 -2.48 34.75 -0.02
C LYS A 642 -3.27 33.58 -0.64
N ALA A 643 -4.28 33.88 -1.47
CA ALA A 643 -5.05 32.86 -2.19
C ALA A 643 -4.14 31.97 -3.05
N GLU A 644 -3.18 32.58 -3.78
CA GLU A 644 -2.22 31.85 -4.60
C GLU A 644 -1.39 30.84 -3.78
N VAL A 645 -0.94 31.24 -2.59
CA VAL A 645 -0.18 30.36 -1.66
C VAL A 645 -1.02 29.12 -1.31
N PHE A 646 -2.30 29.30 -0.95
CA PHE A 646 -3.17 28.18 -0.60
C PHE A 646 -3.51 27.28 -1.78
N PHE A 647 -3.76 27.83 -2.96
CA PHE A 647 -4.01 27.00 -4.17
C PHE A 647 -2.77 26.21 -4.58
N ARG A 648 -1.59 26.83 -4.54
CA ARG A 648 -0.33 26.11 -4.76
C ARG A 648 -0.08 25.05 -3.71
N ALA A 649 -0.41 25.32 -2.44
CA ALA A 649 -0.33 24.33 -1.37
C ALA A 649 -1.32 23.18 -1.63
N ALA A 650 -2.56 23.48 -2.04
CA ALA A 650 -3.55 22.46 -2.38
C ALA A 650 -3.13 21.59 -3.58
N ILE A 651 -2.55 22.18 -4.64
CA ILE A 651 -1.98 21.43 -5.78
C ILE A 651 -0.81 20.57 -5.31
N ARG A 652 0.03 21.12 -4.49
CA ARG A 652 1.18 20.41 -3.93
C ARG A 652 0.76 19.18 -3.16
N GLN A 653 -0.28 19.28 -2.37
CA GLN A 653 -0.77 18.19 -1.53
C GLN A 653 -1.70 17.24 -2.28
N PHE A 654 -2.45 17.76 -3.25
CA PHE A 654 -3.41 16.97 -4.02
C PHE A 654 -3.37 17.33 -5.50
N PRO A 655 -2.33 16.90 -6.20
CA PRO A 655 -2.16 17.21 -7.61
C PRO A 655 -3.30 16.69 -8.51
N ASN A 656 -4.19 15.85 -7.96
CA ASN A 656 -5.36 15.31 -8.66
C ASN A 656 -6.63 16.11 -8.48
N ASN A 657 -6.60 17.17 -7.71
CA ASN A 657 -7.77 18.00 -7.53
C ASN A 657 -7.87 19.03 -8.67
N PRO A 658 -8.77 18.84 -9.65
CA PRO A 658 -8.89 19.76 -10.79
C PRO A 658 -9.32 21.16 -10.33
N ASN A 659 -10.04 21.28 -9.20
CA ASN A 659 -10.47 22.56 -8.67
C ASN A 659 -9.29 23.44 -8.25
N SER A 660 -8.22 22.87 -7.75
CA SER A 660 -7.02 23.62 -7.34
C SER A 660 -6.35 24.31 -8.53
N TYR A 661 -6.21 23.58 -9.66
CA TYR A 661 -5.67 24.13 -10.90
C TYR A 661 -6.59 25.19 -11.50
N ASN A 662 -7.89 24.92 -11.51
CA ASN A 662 -8.90 25.86 -11.99
C ASN A 662 -8.89 27.16 -11.18
N SER A 663 -8.75 27.08 -9.87
CA SER A 663 -8.68 28.26 -8.99
C SER A 663 -7.37 29.04 -9.21
N LEU A 664 -6.24 28.33 -9.40
CA LEU A 664 -4.97 28.99 -9.73
C LEU A 664 -5.02 29.66 -11.11
N ALA A 665 -5.72 29.07 -12.10
CA ALA A 665 -5.96 29.69 -13.39
C ALA A 665 -6.73 31.01 -13.26
N GLN A 666 -7.73 31.09 -12.39
CA GLN A 666 -8.47 32.34 -12.12
C GLN A 666 -7.57 33.45 -11.57
N ILE A 667 -6.58 33.09 -10.73
CA ILE A 667 -5.56 34.05 -10.28
C ILE A 667 -4.75 34.56 -11.47
N PHE A 668 -4.25 33.67 -12.32
CA PHE A 668 -3.47 34.08 -13.49
C PHE A 668 -4.27 34.94 -14.49
N LEU A 669 -5.58 34.73 -14.62
CA LEU A 669 -6.46 35.60 -15.38
C LEU A 669 -6.56 36.99 -14.76
N LYS A 670 -6.75 37.09 -13.44
CA LYS A 670 -6.73 38.37 -12.69
C LYS A 670 -5.38 39.10 -12.83
N GLN A 671 -4.29 38.35 -12.90
CA GLN A 671 -2.93 38.88 -13.12
C GLN A 671 -2.64 39.20 -14.60
N LYS A 672 -3.61 39.08 -15.52
CA LYS A 672 -3.44 39.27 -16.95
C LYS A 672 -2.39 38.34 -17.57
N LYS A 673 -2.28 37.11 -17.11
CA LYS A 673 -1.35 36.08 -17.59
C LYS A 673 -2.10 34.93 -18.29
N PRO A 674 -2.76 35.14 -19.44
CA PRO A 674 -3.65 34.16 -20.05
C PRO A 674 -2.96 32.86 -20.45
N LYS A 675 -1.67 32.91 -20.87
CA LYS A 675 -0.90 31.71 -21.20
C LYS A 675 -0.74 30.78 -19.95
N LYS A 676 -0.38 31.35 -18.78
CA LYS A 676 -0.28 30.57 -17.54
C LYS A 676 -1.64 30.04 -17.09
N ALA A 677 -2.71 30.81 -17.26
CA ALA A 677 -4.07 30.37 -16.96
C ALA A 677 -4.48 29.17 -17.84
N ARG A 678 -4.18 29.24 -19.15
CA ARG A 678 -4.40 28.12 -20.09
C ARG A 678 -3.70 26.84 -19.61
N ASP A 679 -2.43 26.96 -19.25
CA ASP A 679 -1.62 25.80 -18.85
C ASP A 679 -2.21 25.15 -17.57
N MET A 680 -2.70 25.94 -16.62
CA MET A 680 -3.39 25.41 -15.43
C MET A 680 -4.73 24.76 -15.77
N LEU A 681 -5.52 25.35 -16.67
CA LEU A 681 -6.80 24.75 -17.11
C LEU A 681 -6.59 23.46 -17.90
N LEU A 682 -5.56 23.39 -18.74
CA LEU A 682 -5.15 22.15 -19.40
C LEU A 682 -4.79 21.07 -18.36
N LEU A 683 -4.04 21.42 -17.32
CA LEU A 683 -3.75 20.50 -16.24
C LEU A 683 -5.02 20.04 -15.50
N ALA A 684 -5.98 20.95 -15.26
CA ALA A 684 -7.25 20.62 -14.63
C ALA A 684 -8.04 19.56 -15.42
N VAL A 685 -8.12 19.70 -16.74
CA VAL A 685 -8.85 18.74 -17.60
C VAL A 685 -8.05 17.47 -17.87
N ILE A 686 -6.72 17.52 -17.87
CA ILE A 686 -5.87 16.33 -17.94
C ILE A 686 -6.04 15.48 -16.67
N VAL A 687 -6.05 16.12 -15.51
CA VAL A 687 -6.23 15.47 -14.20
C VAL A 687 -7.63 14.84 -14.07
N ASN A 688 -8.64 15.53 -14.56
CA ASN A 688 -10.01 14.99 -14.62
C ASN A 688 -10.65 15.33 -15.97
N PRO A 689 -10.62 14.40 -16.94
CA PRO A 689 -11.23 14.61 -18.27
C PRO A 689 -12.74 14.87 -18.25
N LYS A 690 -13.43 14.56 -17.17
CA LYS A 690 -14.87 14.82 -16.97
C LYS A 690 -15.15 16.13 -16.22
N PHE A 691 -14.13 16.94 -15.96
CA PHE A 691 -14.27 18.20 -15.22
C PHE A 691 -14.88 19.29 -16.11
N ALA A 692 -16.22 19.32 -16.17
CA ALA A 692 -16.99 20.23 -17.03
C ALA A 692 -16.61 21.71 -16.85
N GLN A 693 -16.41 22.17 -15.59
CA GLN A 693 -16.01 23.55 -15.31
C GLN A 693 -14.64 23.90 -15.90
N GLY A 694 -13.70 22.97 -15.88
CA GLY A 694 -12.37 23.14 -16.48
C GLY A 694 -12.45 23.30 -17.99
N HIS A 695 -13.22 22.44 -18.66
CA HIS A 695 -13.48 22.54 -20.09
C HIS A 695 -14.15 23.86 -20.48
N ALA A 696 -15.19 24.25 -19.74
CA ALA A 696 -15.90 25.52 -19.99
C ALA A 696 -14.96 26.73 -19.85
N ASN A 697 -14.16 26.78 -18.78
CA ASN A 697 -13.21 27.86 -18.55
C ASN A 697 -12.09 27.88 -19.59
N LEU A 698 -11.64 26.71 -20.05
CA LEU A 698 -10.62 26.58 -21.10
C LEU A 698 -11.16 27.05 -22.47
N ALA A 699 -12.39 26.66 -22.82
CA ALA A 699 -13.06 27.12 -24.04
C ALA A 699 -13.25 28.63 -24.03
N MET A 700 -13.71 29.20 -22.92
CA MET A 700 -13.83 30.65 -22.75
C MET A 700 -12.47 31.36 -22.91
N LEU A 701 -11.42 30.82 -22.35
CA LEU A 701 -10.09 31.39 -22.47
C LEU A 701 -9.55 31.36 -23.93
N TYR A 702 -9.78 30.25 -24.67
CA TYR A 702 -9.41 30.17 -26.05
C TYR A 702 -10.19 31.15 -26.93
N ALA A 703 -11.49 31.34 -26.66
CA ALA A 703 -12.29 32.37 -27.32
C ALA A 703 -11.71 33.78 -27.06
N MET A 704 -11.38 34.10 -25.81
CA MET A 704 -10.73 35.38 -25.45
C MET A 704 -9.36 35.58 -26.10
N MET A 705 -8.64 34.51 -26.40
CA MET A 705 -7.32 34.56 -27.07
C MET A 705 -7.44 34.50 -28.58
N ASN A 706 -8.63 34.66 -29.18
CA ASN A 706 -8.92 34.53 -30.60
C ASN A 706 -8.48 33.20 -31.25
N GLN A 707 -8.49 32.11 -30.46
CA GLN A 707 -8.15 30.75 -30.92
C GLN A 707 -9.42 29.89 -31.03
N SER A 708 -10.39 30.33 -31.82
CA SER A 708 -11.74 29.73 -31.89
C SER A 708 -11.76 28.24 -32.30
N SER A 709 -10.78 27.77 -33.07
CA SER A 709 -10.64 26.35 -33.43
C SER A 709 -10.32 25.43 -32.23
N LYS A 710 -9.71 26.00 -31.19
CA LYS A 710 -9.37 25.26 -29.93
C LYS A 710 -10.41 25.47 -28.84
N ALA A 711 -11.35 26.38 -29.04
CA ALA A 711 -12.43 26.64 -28.07
C ALA A 711 -13.61 25.66 -28.24
N LYS A 712 -13.80 25.16 -29.47
CA LYS A 712 -14.77 24.11 -29.81
C LYS A 712 -14.25 22.73 -29.40
#